data_564e4196ddca6c13eb2ce8cff47d1929
#
_entry.id   564e4196ddca6c13eb2ce8cff47d1929
#
_cell.length_a   1.000
_cell.length_b   1.000
_cell.length_c   1.000
_cell.angle_alpha   90.00
_cell.angle_beta   90.00
_cell.angle_gamma   90.00
#
_symmetry.space_group_name_H-M   'P 1'
#
loop_
_entity.id
_entity.type
_entity.pdbx_description
1 polymer ?
#
loop_
_entity_poly.entity_id
_entity_poly.type
_entity_poly.pdbx_seq_one_letter_code
_entity_poly.pdbx_strand_id
1 'polypeptide(L)'
;MNGRAKGRRFNAITHAPCFELMLGATRSTLWGSRERPRIAAARAPGAAAIRMREEARECAGPRGAGRAPHRATAAGGKTGRRTVRAPSRARVGSNNQKVNRMKQQSYDYDYVVVGSGFGGSVSALRLSEKGYRVLVIEQGRRWTPENLPESTWNLSRWQWRPALGLHGFFSMRFFRHVVVLHGNAVGGGSITYANTLLVPPNKVWREGTWAGLEDWERVMPAHYATAKRMLGVVTNRRMDAADFRLKDMAKLIGVEKSFYPTEVGVFFGDDADAPGTRYADPYFGGAGPERTSCIGCGGCMVGCRHGAKNTLDRNYLYLAERLGAQVREQTKVVDVRPLDARADGAAGYAVEAVSLAAGARGAKSRLTCRGVVFAASSLGTQDLLMRLKEKGSLPRLSDALGKRVRTNAESLIGVRFPKSRVDLSKGVAIGSGIYIDEHTHIEATRYPSGSDTMGLLTTVLTRGAPGGLRVLVWLGALAKLVLTRPLSAWRMIDPRGFARETMIFLCMQTLEGHLTMRLKRRWFWPFSKQLATSGAKIPAYIPAANDFAQKAARALGGVPMTSLTEILLNVPMTAHCMGGAAMARDARDGVCDGRSRVFGYRNMYVCDGSVLGANLGVNPSLTITALAEHAMSHVPAAREQRWDSTAETPVAA
;
A
#
# COMPACT_ATOMS: atom_id res chain seq x y z
N MET A 1 35.33 56.39 1.70
CA MET A 1 34.79 56.90 0.43
C MET A 1 33.85 55.88 -0.16
N ASN A 2 32.63 56.31 -0.35
CA ASN A 2 31.46 55.49 -0.68
C ASN A 2 31.44 54.96 -2.12
N GLY A 3 31.03 53.73 -2.29
CA GLY A 3 30.68 53.16 -3.58
C GLY A 3 29.52 52.17 -3.44
N ARG A 4 28.28 52.64 -3.56
CA ARG A 4 27.06 51.85 -3.59
C ARG A 4 26.95 51.06 -4.92
N ALA A 5 26.83 49.75 -4.86
CA ALA A 5 26.39 48.93 -5.97
C ALA A 5 24.94 48.48 -5.74
N LYS A 6 24.03 48.92 -6.61
CA LYS A 6 22.61 48.55 -6.65
C LYS A 6 22.44 47.13 -7.13
N GLY A 7 21.96 46.22 -6.26
CA GLY A 7 21.52 44.90 -6.64
C GLY A 7 20.15 44.93 -7.32
N ARG A 8 20.06 44.52 -8.58
CA ARG A 8 18.81 44.26 -9.29
C ARG A 8 18.28 42.91 -8.83
N ARG A 9 17.09 42.91 -8.24
CA ARG A 9 16.31 41.71 -7.97
C ARG A 9 15.74 41.17 -9.28
N PHE A 10 16.16 40.01 -9.71
CA PHE A 10 15.45 39.25 -10.74
C PHE A 10 14.27 38.55 -10.09
N ASN A 11 13.06 38.96 -10.44
CA ASN A 11 11.83 38.23 -10.17
C ASN A 11 11.81 36.98 -11.03
N ALA A 12 11.89 35.80 -10.41
CA ALA A 12 11.62 34.54 -11.10
C ALA A 12 10.12 34.41 -11.35
N ILE A 13 9.73 34.59 -12.58
CA ILE A 13 8.38 34.31 -13.08
C ILE A 13 8.21 32.79 -13.08
N THR A 14 7.37 32.28 -12.17
CA THR A 14 6.94 30.88 -12.14
C THR A 14 5.77 30.70 -13.09
N HIS A 15 6.03 30.39 -14.35
CA HIS A 15 5.01 29.89 -15.27
C HIS A 15 4.81 28.39 -15.06
N ALA A 16 3.69 28.02 -14.49
CA ALA A 16 3.14 26.67 -14.54
C ALA A 16 1.69 26.72 -15.05
N PRO A 17 1.48 26.91 -16.34
CA PRO A 17 0.18 26.55 -16.94
C PRO A 17 0.25 25.55 -18.11
N CYS A 18 1.42 25.19 -18.63
CA CYS A 18 1.47 24.38 -19.88
C CYS A 18 1.05 22.91 -19.76
N PHE A 19 0.89 22.35 -18.57
CA PHE A 19 0.54 20.93 -18.42
C PHE A 19 -0.96 20.64 -18.29
N GLU A 20 -1.78 21.65 -18.01
CA GLU A 20 -3.25 21.47 -17.93
C GLU A 20 -3.94 21.49 -19.31
N LEU A 21 -3.32 22.08 -20.32
CA LEU A 21 -3.93 22.23 -21.66
C LEU A 21 -3.85 20.99 -22.56
N MET A 22 -3.03 20.00 -22.26
CA MET A 22 -2.95 18.77 -23.06
C MET A 22 -4.04 17.72 -22.79
N LEU A 23 -4.89 17.90 -21.78
CA LEU A 23 -5.96 16.96 -21.43
C LEU A 23 -7.36 17.46 -21.84
N GLY A 24 -7.48 18.62 -22.50
CA GLY A 24 -8.75 19.24 -22.84
C GLY A 24 -9.30 19.01 -24.27
N ALA A 25 -8.57 18.34 -25.14
CA ALA A 25 -8.93 18.21 -26.55
C ALA A 25 -9.18 16.77 -26.98
N THR A 26 -10.30 16.15 -26.55
CA THR A 26 -10.99 15.11 -27.33
C THR A 26 -12.46 15.03 -26.90
N ARG A 27 -13.25 15.99 -27.39
CA ARG A 27 -14.67 15.79 -27.62
C ARG A 27 -14.92 16.18 -29.06
N SER A 28 -15.12 15.19 -29.91
CA SER A 28 -16.20 15.17 -30.91
C SER A 28 -15.98 14.06 -31.95
N THR A 29 -17.06 13.35 -32.17
CA THR A 29 -17.50 12.63 -33.37
C THR A 29 -16.70 11.44 -33.88
N LEU A 30 -17.34 10.25 -33.78
CA LEU A 30 -17.83 9.54 -34.95
C LEU A 30 -18.59 8.27 -34.51
N TRP A 31 -19.88 8.29 -34.70
CA TRP A 31 -20.76 7.12 -34.79
C TRP A 31 -20.52 6.44 -36.16
N GLY A 32 -20.29 5.15 -36.12
CA GLY A 32 -20.22 4.29 -37.28
C GLY A 32 -20.60 2.89 -36.88
N SER A 33 -21.84 2.53 -37.14
CA SER A 33 -22.40 1.19 -37.00
C SER A 33 -21.67 0.18 -37.90
N ARG A 34 -21.28 -0.98 -37.36
CA ARG A 34 -21.18 -2.24 -38.13
C ARG A 34 -21.38 -3.47 -37.24
N GLU A 35 -22.15 -4.34 -37.82
CA GLU A 35 -22.77 -5.59 -37.44
C GLU A 35 -21.90 -6.64 -36.74
N ARG A 36 -22.58 -7.40 -35.87
CA ARG A 36 -22.06 -8.64 -35.25
C ARG A 36 -22.32 -9.84 -36.18
N PRO A 37 -21.40 -10.77 -36.37
CA PRO A 37 -21.75 -12.11 -36.82
C PRO A 37 -22.14 -12.98 -35.63
N ARG A 38 -23.29 -13.64 -35.76
CA ARG A 38 -23.77 -14.74 -34.92
C ARG A 38 -22.90 -15.96 -35.19
N ILE A 39 -22.40 -16.62 -34.15
CA ILE A 39 -21.89 -18.00 -34.26
C ILE A 39 -22.80 -18.92 -33.45
N ALA A 40 -23.22 -19.99 -34.14
CA ALA A 40 -24.18 -20.97 -33.71
C ALA A 40 -23.68 -21.90 -32.60
N ALA A 41 -24.64 -22.36 -31.81
CA ALA A 41 -24.47 -23.38 -30.79
C ALA A 41 -24.24 -24.76 -31.44
N ALA A 42 -23.23 -25.50 -30.97
CA ALA A 42 -23.11 -26.93 -31.19
C ALA A 42 -23.20 -27.68 -29.85
N ARG A 43 -24.06 -28.65 -29.82
CA ARG A 43 -24.43 -29.53 -28.70
C ARG A 43 -23.32 -30.53 -28.34
N ALA A 44 -23.27 -30.87 -27.07
CA ALA A 44 -22.51 -31.97 -26.49
C ALA A 44 -23.04 -33.38 -26.89
N PRO A 45 -22.25 -34.41 -26.70
CA PRO A 45 -22.80 -35.62 -26.08
C PRO A 45 -21.92 -36.23 -24.96
N GLY A 46 -22.62 -36.78 -23.96
CA GLY A 46 -22.38 -38.11 -23.43
C GLY A 46 -21.53 -38.23 -22.16
N ALA A 47 -22.23 -38.50 -21.07
CA ALA A 47 -21.73 -38.95 -19.79
C ALA A 47 -21.11 -40.36 -19.84
N ALA A 48 -20.04 -40.57 -19.05
CA ALA A 48 -19.69 -41.90 -18.52
C ALA A 48 -19.18 -41.75 -17.08
N ALA A 49 -19.94 -42.31 -16.18
CA ALA A 49 -19.61 -42.46 -14.77
C ALA A 49 -18.62 -43.62 -14.58
N ILE A 50 -17.57 -43.41 -13.80
CA ILE A 50 -16.80 -44.52 -13.20
C ILE A 50 -16.67 -44.23 -11.69
N ARG A 51 -17.28 -45.13 -10.91
CA ARG A 51 -17.10 -45.31 -9.47
C ARG A 51 -15.75 -45.98 -9.24
N MET A 52 -15.02 -45.54 -8.24
CA MET A 52 -14.12 -46.39 -7.48
C MET A 52 -14.15 -46.04 -6.00
N ARG A 53 -14.22 -47.12 -5.24
CA ARG A 53 -14.42 -47.26 -3.80
C ARG A 53 -13.21 -46.91 -2.96
N GLU A 54 -13.56 -46.48 -1.73
CA GLU A 54 -12.92 -46.70 -0.43
C GLU A 54 -11.76 -47.70 -0.34
N GLU A 55 -10.72 -47.29 0.40
CA GLU A 55 -10.03 -48.16 1.37
C GLU A 55 -9.52 -47.33 2.55
N ALA A 56 -10.15 -47.65 3.72
CA ALA A 56 -9.68 -47.23 5.05
C ALA A 56 -8.98 -48.42 5.70
N ARG A 57 -7.89 -48.18 6.44
CA ARG A 57 -7.38 -49.03 7.56
C ARG A 57 -6.44 -48.16 8.39
N GLU A 58 -6.76 -47.90 9.60
CA GLU A 58 -6.76 -48.61 10.90
C GLU A 58 -5.38 -48.59 11.59
N CYS A 59 -5.34 -47.99 12.75
CA CYS A 59 -4.63 -48.52 13.90
C CYS A 59 -5.38 -48.13 15.18
N ALA A 60 -5.71 -49.18 15.96
CA ALA A 60 -6.61 -49.20 17.10
C ALA A 60 -5.89 -49.34 18.48
N GLY A 61 -6.47 -48.82 19.51
CA GLY A 61 -6.96 -49.25 20.77
C GLY A 61 -5.94 -49.40 21.96
N PRO A 62 -6.36 -49.68 23.22
CA PRO A 62 -7.59 -50.41 23.63
C PRO A 62 -8.39 -49.84 24.82
N ARG A 63 -9.62 -50.17 24.85
CA ARG A 63 -10.68 -50.53 25.78
C ARG A 63 -10.50 -50.47 27.30
N GLY A 64 -11.54 -49.95 27.98
CA GLY A 64 -11.96 -50.30 29.34
C GLY A 64 -13.45 -50.06 29.55
N ALA A 65 -14.18 -51.11 29.87
CA ALA A 65 -15.62 -51.28 29.87
C ALA A 65 -16.32 -50.91 31.20
N GLY A 66 -17.66 -50.65 31.10
CA GLY A 66 -18.52 -50.94 32.24
C GLY A 66 -19.83 -50.16 32.36
N ARG A 67 -20.86 -50.66 31.69
CA ARG A 67 -22.28 -50.85 32.11
C ARG A 67 -23.12 -49.67 32.68
N ALA A 68 -24.18 -49.40 31.99
CA ALA A 68 -25.54 -48.98 32.46
C ALA A 68 -26.39 -50.27 32.75
N PRO A 69 -27.68 -50.26 33.15
CA PRO A 69 -28.60 -49.18 33.58
C PRO A 69 -29.43 -49.62 34.84
N HIS A 70 -30.33 -48.76 35.41
CA HIS A 70 -31.71 -49.17 35.74
C HIS A 70 -32.60 -48.00 36.21
N ARG A 71 -33.80 -48.05 35.69
CA ARG A 71 -35.04 -47.31 36.11
C ARG A 71 -35.62 -47.89 37.40
N ALA A 72 -36.29 -47.03 38.21
CA ALA A 72 -37.64 -47.24 38.77
C ALA A 72 -37.94 -46.16 39.83
N THR A 73 -38.93 -45.34 39.63
CA THR A 73 -40.33 -45.35 40.15
C THR A 73 -40.50 -44.88 41.58
N ALA A 74 -41.37 -43.92 41.66
CA ALA A 74 -42.13 -43.25 42.71
C ALA A 74 -42.61 -43.99 43.96
N ALA A 75 -42.75 -43.23 45.05
CA ALA A 75 -43.87 -43.17 45.97
C ALA A 75 -43.45 -42.31 47.20
N GLY A 76 -44.06 -41.30 47.63
CA GLY A 76 -45.24 -41.01 48.33
C GLY A 76 -45.10 -41.11 49.84
N GLY A 77 -45.21 -40.03 50.57
CA GLY A 77 -45.27 -40.08 52.06
C GLY A 77 -45.36 -38.68 52.71
N LYS A 78 -46.52 -38.40 53.19
CA LYS A 78 -46.94 -37.16 53.92
C LYS A 78 -46.39 -37.15 55.37
N THR A 79 -46.39 -35.94 55.94
CA THR A 79 -46.72 -35.49 57.31
C THR A 79 -45.57 -34.98 58.16
N GLY A 80 -45.81 -33.83 58.79
CA GLY A 80 -45.16 -33.45 60.03
C GLY A 80 -44.87 -31.95 60.22
N ARG A 81 -45.93 -31.15 60.51
CA ARG A 81 -45.83 -29.79 61.06
C ARG A 81 -45.13 -29.84 62.42
N ARG A 82 -44.12 -29.01 62.62
CA ARG A 82 -43.84 -28.48 63.98
C ARG A 82 -43.26 -27.07 63.84
N THR A 83 -44.05 -26.12 64.36
CA THR A 83 -43.72 -24.73 64.60
C THR A 83 -42.77 -24.60 65.77
N VAL A 84 -41.68 -23.84 65.61
CA VAL A 84 -40.95 -23.27 66.74
C VAL A 84 -40.61 -21.80 66.39
N ARG A 85 -40.91 -20.95 67.38
CA ARG A 85 -40.85 -19.48 67.40
C ARG A 85 -39.40 -18.98 67.19
N ALA A 86 -39.35 -17.80 66.54
CA ALA A 86 -38.19 -16.93 66.42
C ALA A 86 -37.77 -16.24 67.73
N PRO A 87 -36.49 -15.87 67.86
CA PRO A 87 -36.14 -14.69 68.65
C PRO A 87 -35.64 -13.53 67.79
N SER A 88 -35.91 -12.39 68.35
CA SER A 88 -35.86 -11.01 67.92
C SER A 88 -34.57 -10.49 67.25
N ARG A 89 -34.79 -9.57 66.36
CA ARG A 89 -33.98 -8.57 65.68
C ARG A 89 -32.75 -8.05 66.46
N ALA A 90 -31.58 -8.20 65.82
CA ALA A 90 -30.53 -7.20 65.92
C ALA A 90 -30.41 -6.51 64.56
N ARG A 91 -30.62 -5.18 64.53
CA ARG A 91 -30.36 -4.33 63.37
C ARG A 91 -28.86 -4.28 63.15
N VAL A 92 -28.37 -4.95 62.12
CA VAL A 92 -27.06 -4.68 61.56
C VAL A 92 -27.24 -3.72 60.41
N GLY A 93 -26.57 -2.58 60.48
CA GLY A 93 -26.66 -1.50 59.51
C GLY A 93 -26.37 -1.96 58.07
N SER A 94 -27.28 -1.63 57.18
CA SER A 94 -27.07 -1.80 55.75
C SER A 94 -25.99 -0.84 55.30
N ASN A 95 -24.76 -1.34 55.20
CA ASN A 95 -23.70 -0.68 54.50
C ASN A 95 -24.02 -0.81 53.00
N ASN A 96 -24.75 0.16 52.47
CA ASN A 96 -24.99 0.37 51.07
C ASN A 96 -23.65 0.73 50.41
N GLN A 97 -22.81 -0.25 50.17
CA GLN A 97 -21.79 -0.15 49.14
C GLN A 97 -22.53 -0.07 47.82
N LYS A 98 -22.85 1.16 47.41
CA LYS A 98 -23.07 1.50 46.01
C LYS A 98 -21.85 1.07 45.26
N VAL A 99 -21.87 -0.16 44.75
CA VAL A 99 -20.99 -0.58 43.66
C VAL A 99 -21.33 0.38 42.52
N ASN A 100 -20.49 1.39 42.38
CA ASN A 100 -20.48 2.28 41.25
C ASN A 100 -20.16 1.40 40.02
N ARG A 101 -21.18 0.77 39.42
CA ARG A 101 -21.09 0.25 38.07
C ARG A 101 -20.78 1.46 37.20
N MET A 102 -19.50 1.74 36.94
CA MET A 102 -19.09 2.62 35.86
C MET A 102 -19.92 2.17 34.66
N LYS A 103 -20.74 3.04 34.11
CA LYS A 103 -21.46 2.82 32.86
C LYS A 103 -20.39 2.47 31.85
N GLN A 104 -20.37 1.21 31.42
CA GLN A 104 -19.46 0.75 30.39
C GLN A 104 -19.78 1.60 29.16
N GLN A 105 -18.85 2.49 28.79
CA GLN A 105 -19.05 3.43 27.70
C GLN A 105 -19.21 2.61 26.42
N SER A 106 -20.41 2.58 25.84
CA SER A 106 -20.67 1.83 24.61
C SER A 106 -20.13 2.65 23.44
N TYR A 107 -19.15 2.13 22.74
CA TYR A 107 -18.65 2.68 21.48
C TYR A 107 -19.41 2.07 20.30
N ASP A 108 -19.47 2.80 19.16
CA ASP A 108 -20.00 2.24 17.92
C ASP A 108 -19.11 1.10 17.42
N TYR A 109 -17.79 1.26 17.54
CA TYR A 109 -16.77 0.24 17.23
C TYR A 109 -15.69 0.22 18.31
N ASP A 110 -14.99 -0.91 18.44
CA ASP A 110 -13.84 -0.97 19.34
C ASP A 110 -12.62 -0.29 18.67
N TYR A 111 -12.40 -0.54 17.39
CA TYR A 111 -11.36 0.14 16.61
C TYR A 111 -11.89 0.69 15.29
N VAL A 112 -11.39 1.89 14.93
CA VAL A 112 -11.53 2.47 13.59
C VAL A 112 -10.17 2.46 12.92
N VAL A 113 -10.09 1.83 11.75
CA VAL A 113 -8.90 1.79 10.90
C VAL A 113 -9.09 2.78 9.76
N VAL A 114 -8.21 3.76 9.64
CA VAL A 114 -8.24 4.80 8.62
C VAL A 114 -7.36 4.41 7.45
N GLY A 115 -7.96 3.88 6.40
CA GLY A 115 -7.28 3.33 5.22
C GLY A 115 -7.22 1.81 5.22
N SER A 116 -7.37 1.21 4.05
CA SER A 116 -7.43 -0.24 3.81
C SER A 116 -6.19 -0.81 3.11
N GLY A 117 -5.06 -0.07 3.14
CA GLY A 117 -3.78 -0.51 2.57
C GLY A 117 -3.13 -1.64 3.38
N PHE A 118 -1.84 -1.94 3.11
CA PHE A 118 -1.14 -3.08 3.71
C PHE A 118 -1.27 -3.11 5.23
N GLY A 119 -0.90 -2.05 5.93
CA GLY A 119 -1.00 -2.03 7.38
C GLY A 119 -2.43 -1.98 7.91
N GLY A 120 -3.35 -1.27 7.21
CA GLY A 120 -4.75 -1.19 7.62
C GLY A 120 -5.48 -2.53 7.51
N SER A 121 -5.23 -3.30 6.45
CA SER A 121 -5.82 -4.63 6.26
C SER A 121 -5.30 -5.64 7.29
N VAL A 122 -4.00 -5.61 7.60
CA VAL A 122 -3.40 -6.40 8.69
C VAL A 122 -4.07 -6.04 10.01
N SER A 123 -4.13 -4.75 10.34
CA SER A 123 -4.73 -4.27 11.59
C SER A 123 -6.19 -4.70 11.71
N ALA A 124 -6.96 -4.59 10.61
CA ALA A 124 -8.37 -5.01 10.60
C ALA A 124 -8.50 -6.51 10.92
N LEU A 125 -7.72 -7.38 10.26
CA LEU A 125 -7.79 -8.81 10.50
C LEU A 125 -7.35 -9.16 11.93
N ARG A 126 -6.17 -8.70 12.36
CA ARG A 126 -5.62 -9.08 13.67
C ARG A 126 -6.47 -8.59 14.83
N LEU A 127 -7.08 -7.40 14.72
CA LEU A 127 -8.04 -6.91 15.72
C LEU A 127 -9.34 -7.72 15.71
N SER A 128 -9.86 -8.12 14.53
CA SER A 128 -11.06 -8.96 14.44
C SER A 128 -10.84 -10.36 15.01
N GLU A 129 -9.69 -10.99 14.74
CA GLU A 129 -9.30 -12.27 15.35
C GLU A 129 -9.22 -12.20 16.89
N LYS A 130 -8.86 -11.04 17.42
CA LYS A 130 -8.82 -10.77 18.87
C LYS A 130 -10.21 -10.45 19.47
N GLY A 131 -11.27 -10.49 18.67
CA GLY A 131 -12.65 -10.30 19.11
C GLY A 131 -13.11 -8.85 19.17
N TYR A 132 -12.38 -7.91 18.57
CA TYR A 132 -12.80 -6.51 18.48
C TYR A 132 -13.75 -6.25 17.31
N ARG A 133 -14.70 -5.33 17.51
CA ARG A 133 -15.56 -4.77 16.45
C ARG A 133 -14.76 -3.71 15.68
N VAL A 134 -14.48 -3.98 14.41
CA VAL A 134 -13.60 -3.14 13.58
C VAL A 134 -14.37 -2.49 12.44
N LEU A 135 -14.16 -1.19 12.25
CA LEU A 135 -14.57 -0.44 11.06
C LEU A 135 -13.33 0.05 10.31
N VAL A 136 -13.22 -0.31 9.04
CA VAL A 136 -12.24 0.27 8.10
C VAL A 136 -12.90 1.37 7.28
N ILE A 137 -12.30 2.56 7.21
CA ILE A 137 -12.79 3.68 6.41
C ILE A 137 -11.78 3.96 5.29
N GLU A 138 -12.23 3.81 4.03
CA GLU A 138 -11.39 3.97 2.83
C GLU A 138 -11.97 5.04 1.89
N GLN A 139 -11.09 5.94 1.42
CA GLN A 139 -11.55 7.01 0.50
C GLN A 139 -11.77 6.51 -0.93
N GLY A 140 -11.05 5.47 -1.36
CA GLY A 140 -11.24 4.83 -2.64
C GLY A 140 -12.43 3.89 -2.66
N ARG A 141 -12.81 3.42 -3.83
CA ARG A 141 -13.86 2.43 -4.00
C ARG A 141 -13.29 1.01 -4.10
N ARG A 142 -14.15 0.00 -3.93
CA ARG A 142 -13.83 -1.39 -4.22
C ARG A 142 -13.80 -1.63 -5.73
N TRP A 143 -12.82 -2.42 -6.16
CA TRP A 143 -12.64 -2.81 -7.55
C TRP A 143 -12.80 -4.31 -7.69
N THR A 144 -13.53 -4.72 -8.73
CA THR A 144 -13.69 -6.13 -9.10
C THR A 144 -13.03 -6.36 -10.47
N PRO A 145 -12.72 -7.60 -10.83
CA PRO A 145 -12.14 -7.91 -12.14
C PRO A 145 -12.88 -7.30 -13.32
N GLU A 146 -14.22 -7.21 -13.23
CA GLU A 146 -15.11 -6.72 -14.30
C GLU A 146 -15.06 -5.19 -14.45
N ASN A 147 -14.81 -4.46 -13.36
CA ASN A 147 -14.80 -3.00 -13.38
C ASN A 147 -13.40 -2.38 -13.43
N LEU A 148 -12.33 -3.19 -13.32
CA LEU A 148 -10.96 -2.74 -13.51
C LEU A 148 -10.72 -2.27 -14.96
N PRO A 149 -9.84 -1.27 -15.19
CA PRO A 149 -9.53 -0.81 -16.55
C PRO A 149 -8.76 -1.87 -17.35
N GLU A 150 -8.96 -1.88 -18.66
CA GLU A 150 -8.19 -2.75 -19.57
C GLU A 150 -6.78 -2.24 -19.82
N SER A 151 -6.65 -0.92 -19.82
CA SER A 151 -5.40 -0.23 -20.07
C SER A 151 -5.34 1.10 -19.33
N THR A 152 -4.16 1.69 -19.30
CA THR A 152 -3.94 3.02 -18.72
C THR A 152 -4.65 4.15 -19.48
N TRP A 153 -5.15 3.92 -20.72
CA TRP A 153 -5.95 4.89 -21.48
C TRP A 153 -7.37 5.06 -20.94
N ASN A 154 -7.88 4.12 -20.19
CA ASN A 154 -9.16 4.30 -19.50
C ASN A 154 -8.97 5.18 -18.25
N LEU A 155 -8.76 6.48 -18.48
CA LEU A 155 -8.42 7.45 -17.44
C LEU A 155 -9.49 7.54 -16.34
N SER A 156 -10.77 7.38 -16.67
CA SER A 156 -11.86 7.46 -15.69
C SER A 156 -11.82 6.34 -14.65
N ARG A 157 -11.36 5.14 -15.04
CA ARG A 157 -11.19 4.00 -14.15
C ARG A 157 -9.78 3.87 -13.58
N TRP A 158 -8.77 4.42 -14.28
CA TRP A 158 -7.38 4.31 -13.84
C TRP A 158 -6.93 5.47 -12.96
N GLN A 159 -7.17 6.74 -13.36
CA GLN A 159 -6.68 7.94 -12.68
C GLN A 159 -7.58 8.37 -11.51
N TRP A 160 -6.95 8.73 -10.37
CA TRP A 160 -7.58 9.37 -9.24
C TRP A 160 -7.34 10.88 -9.25
N ARG A 161 -8.29 11.63 -9.78
CA ARG A 161 -8.32 13.10 -9.79
C ARG A 161 -9.75 13.58 -9.55
N PRO A 162 -10.27 13.51 -8.32
CA PRO A 162 -11.67 13.84 -8.03
C PRO A 162 -12.09 15.25 -8.44
N ALA A 163 -11.14 16.22 -8.46
CA ALA A 163 -11.38 17.58 -8.93
C ALA A 163 -11.72 17.63 -10.45
N LEU A 164 -11.31 16.63 -11.23
CA LEU A 164 -11.62 16.47 -12.66
C LEU A 164 -12.69 15.39 -12.90
N GLY A 165 -13.38 14.91 -11.88
CA GLY A 165 -14.35 13.83 -11.98
C GLY A 165 -13.74 12.44 -12.22
N LEU A 166 -12.42 12.28 -12.11
CA LEU A 166 -11.73 11.00 -12.30
C LEU A 166 -11.63 10.27 -10.95
N HIS A 167 -12.34 9.15 -10.81
CA HIS A 167 -12.42 8.37 -9.60
C HIS A 167 -11.81 6.95 -9.76
N GLY A 168 -10.71 6.84 -10.51
CA GLY A 168 -9.90 5.63 -10.64
C GLY A 168 -9.16 5.30 -9.34
N PHE A 169 -8.13 4.48 -9.42
CA PHE A 169 -7.36 4.05 -8.23
C PHE A 169 -5.90 4.50 -8.25
N PHE A 170 -5.37 4.95 -9.35
CA PHE A 170 -3.97 5.37 -9.49
C PHE A 170 -3.84 6.89 -9.37
N SER A 171 -3.00 7.35 -8.46
CA SER A 171 -2.78 8.76 -8.20
C SER A 171 -1.32 9.15 -8.39
N MET A 172 -1.09 10.28 -9.07
CA MET A 172 0.19 10.98 -9.11
C MET A 172 0.07 12.33 -8.39
N ARG A 173 0.91 12.52 -7.36
CA ARG A 173 0.97 13.77 -6.59
C ARG A 173 2.28 14.48 -6.89
N PHE A 174 2.17 15.66 -7.48
CA PHE A 174 3.31 16.50 -7.83
C PHE A 174 3.65 17.42 -6.67
N PHE A 175 4.88 17.33 -6.17
CA PHE A 175 5.46 18.21 -5.18
C PHE A 175 6.70 18.91 -5.77
N ARG A 176 7.18 19.95 -5.10
CA ARG A 176 8.37 20.70 -5.54
C ARG A 176 9.64 19.83 -5.63
N HIS A 177 9.74 18.80 -4.79
CA HIS A 177 10.96 18.00 -4.64
C HIS A 177 10.80 16.52 -5.01
N VAL A 178 9.58 16.05 -5.27
CA VAL A 178 9.28 14.65 -5.61
C VAL A 178 7.91 14.53 -6.28
N VAL A 179 7.78 13.59 -7.20
CA VAL A 179 6.47 13.10 -7.69
C VAL A 179 6.20 11.77 -7.02
N VAL A 180 5.05 11.64 -6.36
CA VAL A 180 4.68 10.40 -5.64
C VAL A 180 3.52 9.70 -6.33
N LEU A 181 3.72 8.42 -6.64
CA LEU A 181 2.72 7.50 -7.17
C LEU A 181 2.10 6.72 -6.01
N HIS A 182 0.78 6.65 -5.95
CA HIS A 182 0.11 5.88 -4.89
C HIS A 182 -1.28 5.40 -5.30
N GLY A 183 -1.83 4.42 -4.55
CA GLY A 183 -3.17 3.85 -4.76
C GLY A 183 -4.24 4.49 -3.88
N ASN A 184 -5.47 4.57 -4.40
CA ASN A 184 -6.68 4.97 -3.67
C ASN A 184 -7.80 3.98 -4.02
N ALA A 185 -7.93 2.92 -3.25
CA ALA A 185 -8.90 1.85 -3.46
C ALA A 185 -9.08 1.05 -2.17
N VAL A 186 -10.16 0.31 -2.03
CA VAL A 186 -10.24 -0.77 -1.04
C VAL A 186 -9.13 -1.78 -1.35
N GLY A 187 -8.26 -2.06 -0.37
CA GLY A 187 -7.00 -2.77 -0.57
C GLY A 187 -5.79 -1.85 -0.83
N GLY A 188 -6.00 -0.53 -0.88
CA GLY A 188 -4.95 0.49 -0.95
C GLY A 188 -3.99 0.30 -2.12
N GLY A 189 -2.68 0.42 -1.82
CA GLY A 189 -1.60 0.26 -2.79
C GLY A 189 -1.51 -1.11 -3.43
N SER A 190 -2.12 -2.17 -2.85
CA SER A 190 -2.08 -3.50 -3.42
C SER A 190 -2.82 -3.60 -4.77
N ILE A 191 -3.76 -2.71 -5.04
CA ILE A 191 -4.44 -2.65 -6.34
C ILE A 191 -3.49 -2.14 -7.43
N THR A 192 -2.56 -1.23 -7.09
CA THR A 192 -1.65 -0.57 -8.04
C THR A 192 -0.24 -1.15 -8.09
N TYR A 193 0.22 -1.87 -7.04
CA TYR A 193 1.61 -2.31 -6.95
C TYR A 193 1.97 -3.36 -8.02
N ALA A 194 3.26 -3.45 -8.28
CA ALA A 194 3.79 -4.38 -9.26
C ALA A 194 3.97 -5.82 -8.73
N ASN A 195 3.30 -6.17 -7.64
CA ASN A 195 3.30 -7.46 -6.93
C ASN A 195 4.61 -7.92 -6.29
N THR A 196 5.68 -7.14 -6.35
CA THR A 196 6.97 -7.50 -5.74
C THR A 196 6.94 -7.33 -4.23
N LEU A 197 7.45 -8.34 -3.51
CA LEU A 197 7.36 -8.47 -2.05
C LEU A 197 8.70 -8.97 -1.48
N LEU A 198 9.69 -8.08 -1.43
CA LEU A 198 11.06 -8.39 -1.02
C LEU A 198 11.32 -8.04 0.44
N VAL A 199 12.18 -8.83 1.08
CA VAL A 199 12.77 -8.52 2.39
C VAL A 199 13.96 -7.60 2.15
N PRO A 200 14.07 -6.46 2.87
CA PRO A 200 15.21 -5.56 2.73
C PRO A 200 16.49 -6.20 3.32
N PRO A 201 17.68 -5.71 2.91
CA PRO A 201 18.94 -6.12 3.53
C PRO A 201 18.96 -5.81 5.04
N ASN A 202 19.56 -6.70 5.86
CA ASN A 202 19.57 -6.54 7.32
C ASN A 202 20.18 -5.23 7.81
N LYS A 203 21.10 -4.62 7.05
CA LYS A 203 21.71 -3.33 7.41
C LYS A 203 20.68 -2.23 7.67
N VAL A 204 19.52 -2.25 7.01
CA VAL A 204 18.50 -1.21 7.18
C VAL A 204 17.93 -1.14 8.59
N TRP A 205 17.98 -2.23 9.36
CA TRP A 205 17.51 -2.28 10.74
C TRP A 205 18.45 -1.58 11.73
N ARG A 206 19.71 -1.38 11.33
CA ARG A 206 20.73 -0.68 12.10
C ARG A 206 20.84 0.80 11.74
N GLU A 207 20.03 1.26 10.78
CA GLU A 207 20.05 2.61 10.24
C GLU A 207 18.77 3.39 10.57
N GLY A 208 18.83 4.72 10.45
CA GLY A 208 17.66 5.59 10.58
C GLY A 208 17.10 5.69 11.99
N THR A 209 15.80 5.99 12.11
CA THR A 209 15.18 6.33 13.40
C THR A 209 14.76 5.14 14.23
N TRP A 210 14.62 3.98 13.66
CA TRP A 210 14.23 2.74 14.36
C TRP A 210 15.42 1.92 14.87
N ALA A 211 16.65 2.32 14.52
CA ALA A 211 17.85 1.65 15.00
C ALA A 211 17.87 1.59 16.54
N GLY A 212 18.05 0.38 17.10
CA GLY A 212 18.12 0.15 18.55
C GLY A 212 16.80 0.30 19.31
N LEU A 213 15.64 0.35 18.64
CA LEU A 213 14.32 0.32 19.31
C LEU A 213 13.92 -1.09 19.72
N GLU A 214 14.30 -2.07 18.92
CA GLU A 214 14.08 -3.51 19.11
C GLU A 214 15.27 -4.28 18.53
N ASP A 215 15.38 -5.55 18.85
CA ASP A 215 16.24 -6.49 18.13
C ASP A 215 15.54 -6.94 16.83
N TRP A 216 15.50 -6.02 15.87
CA TRP A 216 14.75 -6.20 14.63
C TRP A 216 15.16 -7.44 13.84
N GLU A 217 16.46 -7.77 13.83
CA GLU A 217 16.97 -8.93 13.10
C GLU A 217 16.46 -10.24 13.70
N ARG A 218 16.19 -10.27 15.00
CA ARG A 218 15.62 -11.42 15.71
C ARG A 218 14.08 -11.44 15.62
N VAL A 219 13.44 -10.28 15.71
CA VAL A 219 11.97 -10.17 15.82
C VAL A 219 11.29 -10.27 14.46
N MET A 220 11.80 -9.59 13.44
CA MET A 220 11.13 -9.44 12.15
C MET A 220 10.98 -10.71 11.31
N PRO A 221 11.88 -11.71 11.34
CA PRO A 221 11.74 -12.91 10.50
C PRO A 221 10.40 -13.64 10.67
N ALA A 222 9.88 -13.77 11.90
CA ALA A 222 8.58 -14.40 12.15
C ALA A 222 7.41 -13.62 11.53
N HIS A 223 7.46 -12.29 11.61
CA HIS A 223 6.46 -11.41 11.02
C HIS A 223 6.54 -11.39 9.49
N TYR A 224 7.74 -11.44 8.92
CA TYR A 224 7.92 -11.63 7.47
C TYR A 224 7.37 -12.97 6.99
N ALA A 225 7.62 -14.06 7.72
CA ALA A 225 7.09 -15.38 7.37
C ALA A 225 5.55 -15.36 7.38
N THR A 226 4.93 -14.73 8.37
CA THR A 226 3.49 -14.55 8.44
C THR A 226 2.97 -13.69 7.26
N ALA A 227 3.61 -12.54 7.01
CA ALA A 227 3.24 -11.66 5.92
C ALA A 227 3.37 -12.34 4.54
N LYS A 228 4.47 -13.08 4.29
CA LYS A 228 4.67 -13.86 3.05
C LYS A 228 3.58 -14.90 2.87
N ARG A 229 3.25 -15.68 3.89
CA ARG A 229 2.17 -16.68 3.84
C ARG A 229 0.83 -16.02 3.51
N MET A 230 0.47 -14.95 4.21
CA MET A 230 -0.82 -14.27 4.04
C MET A 230 -0.95 -13.56 2.69
N LEU A 231 0.13 -13.04 2.15
CA LEU A 231 0.19 -12.41 0.83
C LEU A 231 0.41 -13.42 -0.29
N GLY A 232 0.56 -14.72 0.02
CA GLY A 232 0.81 -15.77 -0.96
C GLY A 232 2.06 -15.50 -1.80
N VAL A 233 3.16 -15.14 -1.13
CA VAL A 233 4.43 -14.80 -1.78
C VAL A 233 5.10 -16.05 -2.32
N VAL A 234 5.46 -16.02 -3.59
CA VAL A 234 6.20 -17.07 -4.29
C VAL A 234 7.28 -16.47 -5.18
N THR A 235 8.35 -17.21 -5.46
CA THR A 235 9.32 -16.82 -6.46
C THR A 235 8.66 -16.81 -7.85
N ASN A 236 8.93 -15.80 -8.67
CA ASN A 236 8.41 -15.71 -10.01
C ASN A 236 8.87 -16.91 -10.87
N ARG A 237 7.92 -17.74 -11.29
CA ARG A 237 8.16 -18.91 -12.15
C ARG A 237 7.96 -18.60 -13.65
N ARG A 238 7.40 -17.42 -13.98
CA ARG A 238 7.10 -17.02 -15.36
C ARG A 238 8.00 -15.87 -15.79
N MET A 239 9.23 -16.21 -16.10
CA MET A 239 10.19 -15.31 -16.72
C MET A 239 9.82 -15.10 -18.19
N ASP A 240 9.93 -13.87 -18.68
CA ASP A 240 9.63 -13.51 -20.06
C ASP A 240 10.75 -12.65 -20.68
N ALA A 241 10.58 -12.25 -21.92
CA ALA A 241 11.61 -11.57 -22.73
C ALA A 241 12.28 -10.40 -22.02
N ALA A 242 11.55 -9.58 -21.27
CA ALA A 242 12.13 -8.46 -20.54
C ALA A 242 13.03 -8.93 -19.37
N ASP A 243 12.69 -10.04 -18.72
CA ASP A 243 13.50 -10.61 -17.63
C ASP A 243 14.82 -11.18 -18.17
N PHE A 244 14.77 -11.92 -19.27
CA PHE A 244 15.99 -12.43 -19.93
C PHE A 244 16.87 -11.30 -20.48
N ARG A 245 16.28 -10.23 -21.02
CA ARG A 245 17.03 -9.02 -21.40
C ARG A 245 17.71 -8.34 -20.22
N LEU A 246 17.06 -8.28 -19.04
CA LEU A 246 17.73 -7.76 -17.85
C LEU A 246 18.94 -8.62 -17.47
N LYS A 247 18.82 -9.95 -17.58
CA LYS A 247 19.95 -10.87 -17.38
C LYS A 247 21.10 -10.61 -18.35
N ASP A 248 20.79 -10.43 -19.64
CA ASP A 248 21.80 -10.09 -20.64
C ASP A 248 22.49 -8.75 -20.35
N MET A 249 21.70 -7.75 -19.92
CA MET A 249 22.25 -6.46 -19.49
C MET A 249 23.15 -6.60 -18.25
N ALA A 250 22.78 -7.42 -17.28
CA ALA A 250 23.61 -7.71 -16.10
C ALA A 250 24.95 -8.36 -16.50
N LYS A 251 24.90 -9.28 -17.45
CA LYS A 251 26.10 -9.92 -18.01
C LYS A 251 27.04 -8.90 -18.68
N LEU A 252 26.49 -7.95 -19.45
CA LEU A 252 27.28 -6.90 -20.12
C LEU A 252 28.09 -6.01 -19.16
N ILE A 253 27.63 -5.87 -17.89
CA ILE A 253 28.34 -5.07 -16.88
C ILE A 253 29.02 -5.91 -15.80
N GLY A 254 29.05 -7.25 -15.96
CA GLY A 254 29.76 -8.17 -15.06
C GLY A 254 29.03 -8.47 -13.73
N VAL A 255 27.72 -8.18 -13.63
CA VAL A 255 26.92 -8.43 -12.41
C VAL A 255 25.89 -9.54 -12.58
N GLU A 256 26.06 -10.44 -13.54
CA GLU A 256 25.10 -11.54 -13.83
C GLU A 256 24.79 -12.38 -12.58
N LYS A 257 25.76 -12.57 -11.69
CA LYS A 257 25.58 -13.34 -10.45
C LYS A 257 24.54 -12.71 -9.49
N SER A 258 24.26 -11.42 -9.64
CA SER A 258 23.25 -10.72 -8.83
C SER A 258 21.83 -10.83 -9.41
N PHE A 259 21.68 -11.41 -10.60
CA PHE A 259 20.38 -11.59 -11.24
C PHE A 259 19.54 -12.65 -10.51
N TYR A 260 18.28 -12.32 -10.25
CA TYR A 260 17.36 -13.24 -9.61
C TYR A 260 15.91 -13.00 -10.06
N PRO A 261 15.04 -14.06 -10.10
CA PRO A 261 13.60 -13.91 -10.20
C PRO A 261 13.04 -13.34 -8.91
N THR A 262 12.18 -12.30 -8.99
CA THR A 262 11.62 -11.64 -7.81
C THR A 262 10.62 -12.51 -7.05
N GLU A 263 10.51 -12.31 -5.73
CA GLU A 263 9.40 -12.81 -4.93
C GLU A 263 8.16 -11.93 -5.18
N VAL A 264 7.03 -12.57 -5.52
CA VAL A 264 5.82 -11.87 -5.99
C VAL A 264 4.56 -12.40 -5.31
N GLY A 265 3.60 -11.51 -5.07
CA GLY A 265 2.27 -11.87 -4.60
C GLY A 265 1.33 -12.20 -5.77
N VAL A 266 1.60 -13.28 -6.48
CA VAL A 266 0.84 -13.74 -7.65
C VAL A 266 0.62 -15.23 -7.58
N PHE A 267 -0.60 -15.67 -7.83
CA PHE A 267 -0.94 -17.09 -7.92
C PHE A 267 -0.65 -17.62 -9.34
N PHE A 268 0.22 -18.61 -9.46
CA PHE A 268 0.58 -19.22 -10.75
C PHE A 268 -0.19 -20.50 -11.08
N GLY A 269 -0.92 -21.07 -10.11
CA GLY A 269 -1.52 -22.41 -10.26
C GLY A 269 -0.51 -23.53 -10.20
N ASP A 270 -0.93 -24.74 -10.52
CA ASP A 270 -0.06 -25.89 -10.65
C ASP A 270 0.65 -25.90 -12.01
N ASP A 271 1.84 -26.50 -12.07
CA ASP A 271 2.65 -26.48 -13.29
C ASP A 271 2.03 -27.28 -14.45
N ALA A 272 1.17 -28.26 -14.12
CA ALA A 272 0.45 -29.07 -15.11
C ALA A 272 -0.77 -28.34 -15.71
N ASP A 273 -1.24 -27.27 -15.08
CA ASP A 273 -2.45 -26.60 -15.49
C ASP A 273 -2.20 -25.47 -16.49
N ALA A 274 -3.17 -25.27 -17.38
CA ALA A 274 -3.14 -24.13 -18.29
C ALA A 274 -3.21 -22.80 -17.53
N PRO A 275 -2.51 -21.75 -18.01
CA PRO A 275 -2.67 -20.41 -17.48
C PRO A 275 -4.13 -19.94 -17.56
N GLY A 276 -4.65 -19.36 -16.47
CA GLY A 276 -6.05 -18.95 -16.39
C GLY A 276 -6.98 -19.99 -15.75
N THR A 277 -6.45 -21.11 -15.25
CA THR A 277 -7.23 -22.12 -14.51
C THR A 277 -7.71 -21.55 -13.18
N ARG A 278 -8.95 -21.88 -12.79
CA ARG A 278 -9.59 -21.43 -11.55
C ARG A 278 -9.41 -22.44 -10.44
N TYR A 279 -9.21 -21.93 -9.22
CA TYR A 279 -9.06 -22.68 -7.98
C TYR A 279 -9.94 -22.05 -6.90
N ALA A 280 -10.65 -22.87 -6.11
CA ALA A 280 -11.59 -22.40 -5.10
C ALA A 280 -10.91 -21.50 -4.04
N ASP A 281 -9.90 -22.00 -3.37
CA ASP A 281 -9.05 -21.24 -2.44
C ASP A 281 -7.70 -21.95 -2.30
N PRO A 282 -6.62 -21.42 -2.87
CA PRO A 282 -5.30 -22.05 -2.78
C PRO A 282 -4.51 -21.66 -1.52
N TYR A 283 -5.05 -20.80 -0.61
CA TYR A 283 -4.24 -20.19 0.45
C TYR A 283 -4.76 -20.40 1.88
N PHE A 284 -6.09 -20.51 2.07
CA PHE A 284 -6.70 -20.38 3.41
C PHE A 284 -7.61 -21.55 3.77
N GLY A 285 -7.40 -22.71 3.16
CA GLY A 285 -8.14 -23.94 3.50
C GLY A 285 -9.66 -23.85 3.28
N GLY A 286 -10.10 -23.13 2.24
CA GLY A 286 -11.51 -22.89 1.93
C GLY A 286 -12.11 -21.65 2.59
N ALA A 287 -11.37 -20.95 3.45
CA ALA A 287 -11.83 -19.69 4.06
C ALA A 287 -11.62 -18.48 3.14
N GLY A 288 -10.75 -18.59 2.15
CA GLY A 288 -10.42 -17.53 1.20
C GLY A 288 -11.29 -17.53 -0.05
N PRO A 289 -11.17 -16.50 -0.90
CA PRO A 289 -11.89 -16.42 -2.16
C PRO A 289 -11.15 -17.19 -3.27
N GLU A 290 -11.91 -17.52 -4.31
CA GLU A 290 -11.40 -18.12 -5.56
C GLU A 290 -10.21 -17.33 -6.13
N ARG A 291 -9.26 -18.03 -6.74
CA ARG A 291 -8.14 -17.49 -7.51
C ARG A 291 -8.14 -18.04 -8.92
N THR A 292 -7.58 -17.27 -9.83
CA THR A 292 -7.26 -17.71 -11.20
C THR A 292 -5.77 -17.68 -11.40
N SER A 293 -5.18 -18.70 -12.00
CA SER A 293 -3.73 -18.72 -12.25
C SER A 293 -3.28 -17.62 -13.22
N CYS A 294 -2.07 -17.11 -13.03
CA CYS A 294 -1.53 -15.99 -13.80
C CYS A 294 -1.33 -16.36 -15.28
N ILE A 295 -1.79 -15.49 -16.19
CA ILE A 295 -1.62 -15.65 -17.63
C ILE A 295 -0.41 -14.89 -18.20
N GLY A 296 0.37 -14.19 -17.37
CA GLY A 296 1.55 -13.45 -17.81
C GLY A 296 1.25 -12.23 -18.68
N CYS A 297 0.16 -11.51 -18.42
CA CYS A 297 -0.29 -10.38 -19.25
C CYS A 297 0.40 -9.04 -18.96
N GLY A 298 1.27 -8.94 -17.94
CA GLY A 298 1.88 -7.67 -17.50
C GLY A 298 0.95 -6.67 -16.82
N GLY A 299 -0.32 -7.04 -16.57
CA GLY A 299 -1.39 -6.13 -16.12
C GLY A 299 -1.44 -5.83 -14.62
N CYS A 300 -0.44 -6.21 -13.83
CA CYS A 300 -0.50 -6.10 -12.37
C CYS A 300 -0.73 -4.67 -11.88
N MET A 301 -0.10 -3.66 -12.48
CA MET A 301 -0.25 -2.24 -12.11
C MET A 301 -1.54 -1.59 -12.63
N VAL A 302 -2.32 -2.28 -13.45
CA VAL A 302 -3.64 -1.86 -13.95
C VAL A 302 -4.78 -2.59 -13.20
N GLY A 303 -4.44 -3.33 -12.09
CA GLY A 303 -5.39 -3.97 -11.17
C GLY A 303 -5.48 -5.47 -11.38
N CYS A 304 -5.12 -6.25 -12.18
CA CYS A 304 -5.30 -7.69 -12.40
C CYS A 304 -6.75 -8.14 -12.62
N ARG A 305 -7.26 -7.94 -13.80
CA ARG A 305 -8.59 -8.38 -14.24
C ARG A 305 -8.79 -9.90 -14.24
N HIS A 306 -7.72 -10.68 -14.10
CA HIS A 306 -7.75 -12.14 -14.13
C HIS A 306 -7.83 -12.78 -12.73
N GLY A 307 -7.69 -12.00 -11.66
CA GLY A 307 -7.81 -12.53 -10.29
C GLY A 307 -6.60 -13.30 -9.77
N ALA A 308 -5.46 -13.23 -10.47
CA ALA A 308 -4.23 -13.94 -10.08
C ALA A 308 -3.38 -13.16 -9.06
N LYS A 309 -3.45 -11.83 -9.06
CA LYS A 309 -2.68 -10.99 -8.12
C LYS A 309 -3.29 -11.04 -6.73
N ASN A 310 -2.46 -11.26 -5.71
CA ASN A 310 -2.85 -11.27 -4.31
C ASN A 310 -2.96 -9.84 -3.77
N THR A 311 -4.13 -9.22 -3.97
CA THR A 311 -4.52 -7.94 -3.42
C THR A 311 -5.14 -8.11 -2.04
N LEU A 312 -5.09 -7.07 -1.20
CA LEU A 312 -5.50 -7.16 0.20
C LEU A 312 -7.00 -7.44 0.40
N ASP A 313 -7.83 -7.04 -0.55
CA ASP A 313 -9.26 -7.38 -0.60
C ASP A 313 -9.53 -8.87 -0.90
N ARG A 314 -8.48 -9.65 -1.16
CA ARG A 314 -8.53 -11.10 -1.42
C ARG A 314 -7.79 -11.95 -0.38
N ASN A 315 -7.21 -11.34 0.64
CA ASN A 315 -6.52 -11.99 1.73
C ASN A 315 -6.86 -11.33 3.08
N TYR A 316 -5.98 -10.50 3.65
CA TYR A 316 -6.20 -9.90 4.96
C TYR A 316 -7.57 -9.24 5.13
N LEU A 317 -7.96 -8.37 4.23
CA LEU A 317 -9.21 -7.63 4.36
C LEU A 317 -10.42 -8.54 4.13
N TYR A 318 -10.32 -9.46 3.18
CA TYR A 318 -11.36 -10.47 2.94
C TYR A 318 -11.64 -11.31 4.20
N LEU A 319 -10.58 -11.82 4.84
CA LEU A 319 -10.71 -12.60 6.06
C LEU A 319 -11.22 -11.76 7.23
N ALA A 320 -10.81 -10.49 7.33
CA ALA A 320 -11.34 -9.56 8.34
C ALA A 320 -12.86 -9.34 8.18
N GLU A 321 -13.34 -9.14 6.96
CA GLU A 321 -14.78 -9.01 6.65
C GLU A 321 -15.54 -10.30 7.03
N ARG A 322 -14.98 -11.47 6.77
CA ARG A 322 -15.56 -12.75 7.21
C ARG A 322 -15.66 -12.89 8.73
N LEU A 323 -14.79 -12.24 9.48
CA LEU A 323 -14.83 -12.18 10.94
C LEU A 323 -15.69 -11.02 11.47
N GLY A 324 -16.42 -10.31 10.59
CA GLY A 324 -17.36 -9.24 10.97
C GLY A 324 -16.80 -7.82 10.93
N ALA A 325 -15.55 -7.62 10.46
CA ALA A 325 -15.07 -6.27 10.18
C ALA A 325 -15.92 -5.61 9.08
N GLN A 326 -16.20 -4.32 9.24
CA GLN A 326 -16.92 -3.56 8.23
C GLN A 326 -15.96 -2.69 7.42
N VAL A 327 -16.18 -2.59 6.11
CA VAL A 327 -15.42 -1.70 5.23
C VAL A 327 -16.36 -0.64 4.66
N ARG A 328 -16.09 0.62 4.99
CA ARG A 328 -16.81 1.77 4.46
C ARG A 328 -15.97 2.44 3.39
N GLU A 329 -16.23 2.09 2.15
CA GLU A 329 -15.57 2.66 0.98
C GLU A 329 -16.09 4.06 0.64
N GLN A 330 -15.40 4.76 -0.29
CA GLN A 330 -15.73 6.11 -0.76
C GLN A 330 -16.04 7.07 0.40
N THR A 331 -15.31 6.92 1.49
CA THR A 331 -15.51 7.70 2.71
C THR A 331 -14.15 8.19 3.23
N LYS A 332 -14.05 9.49 3.47
CA LYS A 332 -12.83 10.13 3.92
C LYS A 332 -12.96 10.58 5.38
N VAL A 333 -12.06 10.11 6.24
CA VAL A 333 -11.92 10.64 7.61
C VAL A 333 -11.38 12.07 7.54
N VAL A 334 -12.03 12.98 8.25
CA VAL A 334 -11.70 14.42 8.27
C VAL A 334 -11.37 14.95 9.65
N ASP A 335 -11.78 14.23 10.72
CA ASP A 335 -11.44 14.57 12.10
C ASP A 335 -11.35 13.33 12.98
N VAL A 336 -10.42 13.37 13.93
CA VAL A 336 -10.29 12.39 15.03
C VAL A 336 -9.91 13.18 16.26
N ARG A 337 -10.69 13.03 17.34
CA ARG A 337 -10.43 13.72 18.62
C ARG A 337 -10.70 12.82 19.81
N PRO A 338 -9.89 12.89 20.88
CA PRO A 338 -10.18 12.21 22.13
C PRO A 338 -11.53 12.65 22.72
N LEU A 339 -12.19 11.75 23.43
CA LEU A 339 -13.47 12.01 24.13
C LEU A 339 -13.26 12.54 25.54
N ASP A 340 -12.04 12.47 26.06
CA ASP A 340 -11.71 12.87 27.42
C ASP A 340 -11.11 14.28 27.49
N ALA A 341 -11.25 14.90 28.67
CA ALA A 341 -10.73 16.26 28.93
C ALA A 341 -9.17 16.31 28.96
N ARG A 342 -8.50 15.18 29.24
CA ARG A 342 -7.03 15.07 29.21
C ARG A 342 -6.48 15.04 27.79
N ALA A 343 -7.36 14.79 26.82
CA ALA A 343 -7.03 14.67 25.40
C ALA A 343 -5.92 13.63 25.11
N ASP A 344 -5.86 12.54 25.91
CA ASP A 344 -4.93 11.43 25.75
C ASP A 344 -5.59 10.17 25.16
N GLY A 345 -6.91 10.19 24.95
CA GLY A 345 -7.67 9.07 24.41
C GLY A 345 -8.02 7.98 25.41
N ALA A 346 -7.87 8.21 26.72
CA ALA A 346 -8.24 7.26 27.76
C ALA A 346 -9.73 6.86 27.69
N ALA A 347 -10.60 7.80 27.32
CA ALA A 347 -12.04 7.57 27.12
C ALA A 347 -12.40 7.27 25.64
N GLY A 348 -11.43 6.91 24.80
CA GLY A 348 -11.65 6.67 23.37
C GLY A 348 -11.70 7.93 22.53
N TYR A 349 -12.20 7.77 21.31
CA TYR A 349 -12.14 8.79 20.25
C TYR A 349 -13.48 8.99 19.57
N ALA A 350 -13.74 10.24 19.12
CA ALA A 350 -14.74 10.56 18.12
C ALA A 350 -14.06 10.68 16.76
N VAL A 351 -14.61 10.02 15.74
CA VAL A 351 -14.15 10.06 14.36
C VAL A 351 -15.22 10.68 13.49
N GLU A 352 -14.85 11.71 12.71
CA GLU A 352 -15.73 12.33 11.74
C GLU A 352 -15.27 11.96 10.32
N ALA A 353 -16.21 11.56 9.48
CA ALA A 353 -15.96 11.18 8.12
C ALA A 353 -16.97 11.83 7.16
N VAL A 354 -16.55 11.97 5.89
CA VAL A 354 -17.35 12.58 4.82
C VAL A 354 -17.45 11.59 3.66
N SER A 355 -18.66 11.36 3.18
CA SER A 355 -18.91 10.53 2.01
C SER A 355 -18.39 11.20 0.72
N LEU A 356 -17.74 10.43 -0.12
CA LEU A 356 -17.31 10.80 -1.48
C LEU A 356 -18.16 10.12 -2.55
N ALA A 357 -19.09 9.25 -2.16
CA ALA A 357 -19.96 8.51 -3.07
C ALA A 357 -20.89 9.45 -3.84
N ALA A 358 -21.18 9.13 -5.10
CA ALA A 358 -22.17 9.83 -5.89
C ALA A 358 -23.55 9.75 -5.21
N GLY A 359 -24.28 10.86 -5.17
CA GLY A 359 -25.58 10.94 -4.48
C GLY A 359 -25.54 11.19 -2.97
N ALA A 360 -24.40 10.86 -2.29
CA ALA A 360 -24.21 11.14 -0.87
C ALA A 360 -22.98 12.02 -0.60
N ARG A 361 -22.44 12.67 -1.64
CA ARG A 361 -21.22 13.47 -1.56
C ARG A 361 -21.36 14.62 -0.56
N GLY A 362 -20.42 14.67 0.40
CA GLY A 362 -20.42 15.67 1.45
C GLY A 362 -21.23 15.30 2.69
N ALA A 363 -22.01 14.19 2.67
CA ALA A 363 -22.70 13.71 3.87
C ALA A 363 -21.68 13.39 4.98
N LYS A 364 -21.89 13.98 6.16
CA LYS A 364 -21.04 13.80 7.32
C LYS A 364 -21.56 12.69 8.21
N SER A 365 -20.67 11.89 8.75
CA SER A 365 -20.96 10.93 9.81
C SER A 365 -19.98 11.12 10.96
N ARG A 366 -20.47 10.90 12.19
CA ARG A 366 -19.66 10.89 13.40
C ARG A 366 -19.91 9.58 14.10
N LEU A 367 -18.85 8.97 14.59
CA LEU A 367 -18.87 7.72 15.35
C LEU A 367 -17.84 7.77 16.47
N THR A 368 -18.00 6.87 17.43
CA THR A 368 -17.12 6.72 18.59
C THR A 368 -16.42 5.39 18.56
N CYS A 369 -15.16 5.36 19.02
CA CYS A 369 -14.38 4.13 19.13
C CYS A 369 -13.41 4.18 20.32
N ARG A 370 -12.97 3.00 20.75
CA ARG A 370 -11.96 2.86 21.80
C ARG A 370 -10.57 3.25 21.29
N GLY A 371 -10.20 2.83 20.08
CA GLY A 371 -8.90 3.08 19.50
C GLY A 371 -8.96 3.40 18.01
N VAL A 372 -7.87 3.98 17.50
CA VAL A 372 -7.73 4.37 16.10
C VAL A 372 -6.41 3.89 15.53
N VAL A 373 -6.44 3.30 14.33
CA VAL A 373 -5.25 2.94 13.56
C VAL A 373 -5.19 3.80 12.31
N PHE A 374 -4.17 4.65 12.19
CA PHE A 374 -3.90 5.42 10.97
C PHE A 374 -3.09 4.56 9.99
N ALA A 375 -3.66 4.30 8.82
CA ALA A 375 -3.09 3.45 7.76
C ALA A 375 -3.43 3.98 6.35
N ALA A 376 -3.53 5.32 6.22
CA ALA A 376 -3.96 6.00 5.00
C ALA A 376 -2.83 6.24 3.98
N SER A 377 -1.76 5.45 4.02
CA SER A 377 -0.46 5.62 3.36
C SER A 377 0.34 6.80 3.92
N SER A 378 1.66 6.84 3.65
CA SER A 378 2.53 7.91 4.15
C SER A 378 1.97 9.31 3.85
N LEU A 379 1.47 9.55 2.62
CA LEU A 379 0.89 10.86 2.27
C LEU A 379 -0.43 11.15 2.97
N GLY A 380 -1.34 10.19 3.02
CA GLY A 380 -2.67 10.38 3.60
C GLY A 380 -2.62 10.53 5.10
N THR A 381 -1.83 9.70 5.78
CA THR A 381 -1.62 9.76 7.23
C THR A 381 -0.98 11.08 7.64
N GLN A 382 0.08 11.52 6.96
CA GLN A 382 0.72 12.81 7.25
C GLN A 382 -0.24 14.00 7.03
N ASP A 383 -0.96 14.04 5.90
CA ASP A 383 -1.92 15.13 5.61
C ASP A 383 -3.01 15.20 6.69
N LEU A 384 -3.56 14.05 7.09
CA LEU A 384 -4.59 13.97 8.12
C LEU A 384 -4.04 14.39 9.49
N LEU A 385 -2.96 13.77 9.98
CA LEU A 385 -2.40 14.05 11.29
C LEU A 385 -1.95 15.52 11.43
N MET A 386 -1.33 16.12 10.40
CA MET A 386 -0.96 17.53 10.40
C MET A 386 -2.18 18.45 10.52
N ARG A 387 -3.28 18.12 9.83
CA ARG A 387 -4.54 18.88 9.94
C ARG A 387 -5.15 18.76 11.31
N LEU A 388 -5.13 17.56 11.89
CA LEU A 388 -5.65 17.31 13.24
C LEU A 388 -4.83 18.05 14.30
N LYS A 389 -3.50 18.09 14.16
CA LYS A 389 -2.62 18.87 15.03
C LYS A 389 -2.90 20.38 14.92
N GLU A 390 -2.96 20.91 13.69
CA GLU A 390 -3.22 22.32 13.44
C GLU A 390 -4.60 22.78 13.91
N LYS A 391 -5.61 21.91 13.78
CA LYS A 391 -6.98 22.14 14.26
C LYS A 391 -7.10 22.07 15.79
N GLY A 392 -6.11 21.50 16.47
CA GLY A 392 -6.16 21.22 17.90
C GLY A 392 -6.98 19.99 18.28
N SER A 393 -7.38 19.15 17.29
CA SER A 393 -8.06 17.89 17.55
C SER A 393 -7.12 16.84 18.18
N LEU A 394 -5.83 16.84 17.79
CA LEU A 394 -4.77 16.02 18.36
C LEU A 394 -3.56 16.89 18.75
N PRO A 395 -3.67 17.68 19.83
CA PRO A 395 -2.63 18.68 20.18
C PRO A 395 -1.29 18.07 20.65
N ARG A 396 -1.32 16.80 21.15
CA ARG A 396 -0.11 16.12 21.67
C ARG A 396 0.74 15.43 20.61
N LEU A 397 0.38 15.54 19.32
CA LEU A 397 1.19 14.96 18.24
C LEU A 397 2.57 15.60 18.21
N SER A 398 3.60 14.77 18.03
CA SER A 398 5.00 15.18 17.96
C SER A 398 5.26 16.25 16.89
N ASP A 399 6.25 17.13 17.14
CA ASP A 399 6.79 18.09 16.17
C ASP A 399 7.72 17.44 15.14
N ALA A 400 8.03 16.15 15.31
CA ALA A 400 8.71 15.33 14.31
C ALA A 400 7.79 14.92 13.15
N LEU A 401 6.46 15.11 13.28
CA LEU A 401 5.49 14.80 12.23
C LEU A 401 5.83 15.55 10.92
N GLY A 402 5.95 14.80 9.84
CA GLY A 402 6.33 15.29 8.53
C GLY A 402 7.83 15.38 8.28
N LYS A 403 8.67 15.18 9.28
CA LYS A 403 10.12 15.10 9.10
C LYS A 403 10.54 13.71 8.60
N ARG A 404 11.72 13.62 8.01
CA ARG A 404 12.35 12.36 7.57
C ARG A 404 11.47 11.54 6.61
N VAL A 405 10.81 12.21 5.67
CA VAL A 405 10.08 11.57 4.57
C VAL A 405 11.07 11.07 3.54
N ARG A 406 11.00 9.79 3.23
CA ARG A 406 11.92 9.07 2.35
C ARG A 406 11.25 8.63 1.06
N THR A 407 12.04 8.43 0.02
CA THR A 407 11.58 8.07 -1.33
C THR A 407 12.26 6.83 -1.86
N ASN A 408 12.93 6.07 -1.00
CA ASN A 408 13.78 4.93 -1.37
C ASN A 408 14.93 5.33 -2.31
N ALA A 409 15.32 6.61 -2.34
CA ALA A 409 16.28 7.21 -3.27
C ALA A 409 16.04 6.74 -4.72
N GLU A 410 14.78 6.82 -5.18
CA GLU A 410 14.26 6.12 -6.36
C GLU A 410 14.40 6.96 -7.63
N SER A 411 14.75 6.31 -8.75
CA SER A 411 14.70 6.87 -10.09
C SER A 411 14.02 5.89 -11.06
N LEU A 412 13.17 6.43 -11.94
CA LEU A 412 12.52 5.67 -13.02
C LEU A 412 13.18 6.04 -14.36
N ILE A 413 14.02 5.15 -14.82
CA ILE A 413 14.69 5.23 -16.12
C ILE A 413 14.34 4.01 -16.98
N GLY A 414 14.86 3.90 -18.17
CA GLY A 414 14.61 2.69 -18.97
C GLY A 414 15.27 2.73 -20.33
N VAL A 415 14.93 1.74 -21.15
CA VAL A 415 15.35 1.64 -22.55
C VAL A 415 14.15 1.28 -23.41
N ARG A 416 13.90 2.08 -24.44
CA ARG A 416 12.94 1.77 -25.50
C ARG A 416 13.64 1.15 -26.70
N PHE A 417 13.04 0.12 -27.28
CA PHE A 417 13.56 -0.64 -28.42
C PHE A 417 12.63 -0.51 -29.66
N PRO A 418 12.62 0.64 -30.35
CA PRO A 418 11.62 0.93 -31.38
C PRO A 418 11.65 -0.01 -32.59
N LYS A 419 12.75 -0.74 -32.79
CA LYS A 419 12.96 -1.71 -33.86
C LYS A 419 12.79 -3.17 -33.43
N SER A 420 12.52 -3.41 -32.14
CA SER A 420 12.35 -4.78 -31.62
C SER A 420 11.01 -5.37 -32.05
N ARG A 421 11.04 -6.61 -32.51
CA ARG A 421 9.85 -7.43 -32.74
C ARG A 421 9.40 -8.18 -31.49
N VAL A 422 10.24 -8.17 -30.45
CA VAL A 422 9.98 -8.86 -29.17
C VAL A 422 9.02 -8.05 -28.33
N ASP A 423 7.96 -8.68 -27.85
CA ASP A 423 6.99 -8.06 -26.96
C ASP A 423 7.51 -8.08 -25.52
N LEU A 424 7.86 -6.92 -24.97
CA LEU A 424 8.39 -6.75 -23.61
C LEU A 424 7.29 -6.54 -22.56
N SER A 425 6.03 -6.53 -22.96
CA SER A 425 4.88 -6.34 -22.06
C SER A 425 4.42 -7.62 -21.36
N LYS A 426 4.96 -8.79 -21.74
CA LYS A 426 4.56 -10.10 -21.21
C LYS A 426 5.28 -10.42 -19.90
N GLY A 427 4.68 -11.31 -19.11
CA GLY A 427 5.15 -11.72 -17.78
C GLY A 427 4.39 -11.04 -16.64
N VAL A 428 4.92 -11.08 -15.41
CA VAL A 428 4.43 -10.28 -14.28
C VAL A 428 5.02 -8.87 -14.33
N ALA A 429 4.39 -7.89 -13.67
CA ALA A 429 4.81 -6.49 -13.81
C ALA A 429 6.27 -6.23 -13.42
N ILE A 430 6.77 -6.88 -12.36
CA ILE A 430 8.20 -6.96 -12.02
C ILE A 430 8.53 -8.43 -11.82
N GLY A 431 9.28 -9.00 -12.74
CA GLY A 431 9.60 -10.44 -12.76
C GLY A 431 11.00 -10.79 -12.32
N SER A 432 11.92 -9.83 -12.37
CA SER A 432 13.35 -10.05 -12.05
C SER A 432 14.02 -8.77 -11.54
N GLY A 433 15.12 -8.96 -10.82
CA GLY A 433 15.94 -7.88 -10.28
C GLY A 433 17.43 -8.19 -10.38
N ILE A 434 18.25 -7.14 -10.27
CA ILE A 434 19.70 -7.18 -10.17
C ILE A 434 20.21 -6.16 -9.14
N TYR A 435 21.37 -6.43 -8.56
CA TYR A 435 22.15 -5.42 -7.83
C TYR A 435 23.35 -5.03 -8.69
N ILE A 436 23.47 -3.73 -9.00
CA ILE A 436 24.59 -3.23 -9.80
C ILE A 436 25.76 -2.78 -8.94
N ASP A 437 25.50 -2.48 -7.70
CA ASP A 437 26.46 -2.24 -6.61
C ASP A 437 25.82 -2.56 -5.26
N GLU A 438 26.56 -2.36 -4.17
CA GLU A 438 26.14 -2.65 -2.79
C GLU A 438 24.86 -1.90 -2.35
N HIS A 439 24.60 -0.74 -2.96
CA HIS A 439 23.50 0.14 -2.57
C HIS A 439 22.38 0.21 -3.59
N THR A 440 22.65 -0.18 -4.85
CA THR A 440 21.74 0.10 -5.98
C THR A 440 21.10 -1.19 -6.51
N HIS A 441 19.81 -1.26 -6.33
CA HIS A 441 18.95 -2.34 -6.82
C HIS A 441 18.13 -1.85 -8.03
N ILE A 442 18.02 -2.68 -9.07
CA ILE A 442 17.28 -2.40 -10.31
C ILE A 442 16.30 -3.54 -10.60
N GLU A 443 15.05 -3.19 -10.83
CA GLU A 443 13.99 -4.10 -11.24
C GLU A 443 13.46 -3.75 -12.63
N ALA A 444 13.24 -4.78 -13.48
CA ALA A 444 12.59 -4.61 -14.77
C ALA A 444 11.07 -4.53 -14.61
N THR A 445 10.52 -3.34 -14.84
CA THR A 445 9.10 -3.04 -14.68
C THR A 445 8.41 -2.93 -16.03
N ARG A 446 7.17 -3.43 -16.15
CA ARG A 446 6.39 -3.41 -17.40
C ARG A 446 4.91 -3.13 -17.16
N TYR A 447 4.25 -2.65 -18.21
CA TYR A 447 2.81 -2.51 -18.32
C TYR A 447 2.24 -3.49 -19.36
N PRO A 448 0.95 -3.85 -19.29
CA PRO A 448 0.35 -4.72 -20.30
C PRO A 448 0.30 -4.04 -21.67
N SER A 449 0.30 -4.83 -22.73
CA SER A 449 0.17 -4.33 -24.11
C SER A 449 -1.02 -3.39 -24.24
N GLY A 450 -0.83 -2.24 -24.92
CA GLY A 450 -1.83 -1.20 -25.05
C GLY A 450 -1.96 -0.23 -23.88
N SER A 451 -1.14 -0.37 -22.82
CA SER A 451 -1.09 0.56 -21.69
C SER A 451 0.05 1.56 -21.83
N ASP A 452 -0.09 2.47 -22.77
CA ASP A 452 1.01 3.28 -23.29
C ASP A 452 1.09 4.70 -22.73
N THR A 453 0.15 5.12 -21.85
CA THR A 453 0.09 6.52 -21.35
C THR A 453 1.34 6.96 -20.60
N MET A 454 2.07 6.02 -19.99
CA MET A 454 3.33 6.35 -19.31
C MET A 454 4.40 6.86 -20.29
N GLY A 455 4.32 6.47 -21.56
CA GLY A 455 5.18 7.00 -22.61
C GLY A 455 5.11 8.53 -22.76
N LEU A 456 3.96 9.14 -22.48
CA LEU A 456 3.79 10.60 -22.47
C LEU A 456 4.58 11.33 -21.39
N LEU A 457 5.03 10.61 -20.37
CA LEU A 457 5.81 11.15 -19.24
C LEU A 457 7.31 10.88 -19.39
N THR A 458 7.76 10.35 -20.53
CA THR A 458 9.14 9.95 -20.76
C THR A 458 9.83 10.75 -21.86
N THR A 459 11.14 10.83 -21.77
CA THR A 459 12.01 11.47 -22.76
C THR A 459 13.39 10.82 -22.79
N VAL A 460 14.26 11.29 -23.67
CA VAL A 460 15.65 10.79 -23.79
C VAL A 460 16.41 11.01 -22.50
N LEU A 461 17.10 9.96 -22.04
CA LEU A 461 17.99 9.99 -20.89
C LEU A 461 19.22 10.83 -21.20
N THR A 462 19.59 11.72 -20.27
CA THR A 462 20.80 12.53 -20.35
C THR A 462 21.70 12.34 -19.14
N ARG A 463 22.95 12.77 -19.25
CA ARG A 463 23.86 12.86 -18.10
C ARG A 463 23.30 13.85 -17.07
N GLY A 464 23.64 13.61 -15.80
CA GLY A 464 23.39 14.58 -14.75
C GLY A 464 24.12 15.90 -15.03
N ALA A 465 23.41 17.01 -14.80
CA ALA A 465 23.99 18.34 -14.88
C ALA A 465 23.31 19.26 -13.85
N PRO A 466 24.00 20.27 -13.32
CA PRO A 466 23.42 21.19 -12.35
C PRO A 466 22.30 22.05 -12.98
N GLY A 467 21.17 22.19 -12.28
CA GLY A 467 20.13 23.17 -12.58
C GLY A 467 19.66 23.20 -14.04
N GLY A 468 19.56 24.40 -14.61
CA GLY A 468 19.08 24.63 -15.99
C GLY A 468 20.00 24.10 -17.09
N LEU A 469 21.27 23.84 -16.81
CA LEU A 469 22.21 23.21 -17.76
C LEU A 469 21.71 21.83 -18.21
N ARG A 470 20.99 21.10 -17.35
CA ARG A 470 20.44 19.79 -17.69
C ARG A 470 19.46 19.86 -18.85
N VAL A 471 18.66 20.91 -18.92
CA VAL A 471 17.71 21.15 -20.04
C VAL A 471 18.47 21.39 -21.34
N LEU A 472 19.57 22.15 -21.30
CA LEU A 472 20.41 22.37 -22.48
C LEU A 472 21.08 21.07 -22.97
N VAL A 473 21.61 20.28 -22.04
CA VAL A 473 22.18 18.96 -22.36
C VAL A 473 21.11 18.04 -22.98
N TRP A 474 19.88 18.10 -22.45
CA TRP A 474 18.75 17.33 -23.00
C TRP A 474 18.37 17.81 -24.42
N LEU A 475 18.27 19.12 -24.65
CA LEU A 475 17.99 19.66 -25.99
C LEU A 475 19.04 19.19 -27.00
N GLY A 476 20.32 19.23 -26.63
CA GLY A 476 21.41 18.69 -27.47
C GLY A 476 21.28 17.19 -27.73
N ALA A 477 20.93 16.40 -26.70
CA ALA A 477 20.71 14.96 -26.86
C ALA A 477 19.49 14.65 -27.76
N LEU A 478 18.41 15.42 -27.63
CA LEU A 478 17.23 15.31 -28.46
C LEU A 478 17.54 15.69 -29.92
N ALA A 479 18.24 16.81 -30.14
CA ALA A 479 18.67 17.23 -31.48
C ALA A 479 19.56 16.17 -32.14
N LYS A 480 20.54 15.64 -31.38
CA LYS A 480 21.39 14.52 -31.86
C LYS A 480 20.54 13.31 -32.25
N LEU A 481 19.55 12.92 -31.43
CA LEU A 481 18.68 11.77 -31.73
C LEU A 481 17.87 12.02 -33.01
N VAL A 482 17.30 13.22 -33.17
CA VAL A 482 16.55 13.61 -34.38
C VAL A 482 17.41 13.53 -35.63
N LEU A 483 18.65 14.05 -35.57
CA LEU A 483 19.56 14.07 -36.71
C LEU A 483 20.12 12.68 -37.04
N THR A 484 20.44 11.86 -36.05
CA THR A 484 21.12 10.57 -36.27
C THR A 484 20.16 9.39 -36.38
N ARG A 485 18.97 9.47 -35.75
CA ARG A 485 17.97 8.37 -35.67
C ARG A 485 16.54 8.93 -35.70
N PRO A 486 16.09 9.59 -36.81
CA PRO A 486 14.81 10.31 -36.86
C PRO A 486 13.60 9.42 -36.55
N LEU A 487 13.59 8.18 -37.01
CA LEU A 487 12.51 7.23 -36.70
C LEU A 487 12.46 6.90 -35.19
N SER A 488 13.61 6.75 -34.55
CA SER A 488 13.66 6.53 -33.10
C SER A 488 13.23 7.78 -32.32
N ALA A 489 13.57 8.99 -32.81
CA ALA A 489 13.10 10.24 -32.22
C ALA A 489 11.59 10.37 -32.31
N TRP A 490 10.99 10.06 -33.45
CA TRP A 490 9.54 10.02 -33.62
C TRP A 490 8.89 9.03 -32.63
N ARG A 491 9.43 7.82 -32.53
CA ARG A 491 8.93 6.80 -31.61
C ARG A 491 9.03 7.23 -30.13
N MET A 492 9.98 8.07 -29.76
CA MET A 492 10.06 8.60 -28.38
C MET A 492 8.91 9.56 -28.05
N ILE A 493 8.31 10.23 -29.05
CA ILE A 493 7.17 11.14 -28.87
C ILE A 493 5.84 10.38 -29.00
N ASP A 494 5.77 9.41 -29.92
CA ASP A 494 4.58 8.58 -30.11
C ASP A 494 4.45 7.57 -28.97
N PRO A 495 3.39 7.66 -28.12
CA PRO A 495 3.22 6.73 -27.02
C PRO A 495 2.82 5.32 -27.46
N ARG A 496 2.27 5.16 -28.69
CA ARG A 496 1.75 3.87 -29.16
C ARG A 496 2.84 2.80 -29.20
N GLY A 497 2.53 1.63 -28.64
CA GLY A 497 3.46 0.52 -28.51
C GLY A 497 4.51 0.69 -27.41
N PHE A 498 4.41 1.75 -26.60
CA PHE A 498 5.36 2.00 -25.50
C PHE A 498 5.50 0.79 -24.58
N ALA A 499 4.40 0.17 -24.13
CA ALA A 499 4.42 -0.98 -23.24
C ALA A 499 5.13 -2.20 -23.87
N ARG A 500 4.98 -2.40 -25.18
CA ARG A 500 5.58 -3.54 -25.89
C ARG A 500 7.07 -3.37 -26.20
N GLU A 501 7.49 -2.11 -26.37
CA GLU A 501 8.83 -1.76 -26.83
C GLU A 501 9.77 -1.34 -25.70
N THR A 502 9.29 -1.21 -24.45
CA THR A 502 10.03 -0.55 -23.39
C THR A 502 10.27 -1.46 -22.19
N MET A 503 11.51 -1.44 -21.70
CA MET A 503 11.87 -1.87 -20.36
C MET A 503 12.00 -0.63 -19.46
N ILE A 504 11.17 -0.53 -18.45
CA ILE A 504 11.28 0.48 -17.40
C ILE A 504 12.14 -0.13 -16.28
N PHE A 505 13.14 0.60 -15.81
CA PHE A 505 13.96 0.24 -14.67
C PHE A 505 13.54 1.04 -13.46
N LEU A 506 13.04 0.34 -12.45
CA LEU A 506 12.85 0.87 -11.12
C LEU A 506 14.17 0.74 -10.37
N CYS A 507 14.86 1.86 -10.21
CA CYS A 507 16.15 1.90 -9.52
C CYS A 507 15.92 2.41 -8.10
N MET A 508 16.37 1.68 -7.10
CA MET A 508 16.22 1.98 -5.67
C MET A 508 17.57 1.91 -4.99
N GLN A 509 17.77 2.77 -3.96
CA GLN A 509 19.02 2.76 -3.20
C GLN A 509 18.75 2.77 -1.69
N THR A 510 19.65 2.13 -0.93
CA THR A 510 19.65 2.18 0.55
C THR A 510 20.23 3.49 1.10
N LEU A 511 20.81 4.34 0.24
CA LEU A 511 21.46 5.58 0.65
C LEU A 511 20.49 6.53 1.35
N GLU A 512 20.94 7.16 2.44
CA GLU A 512 20.13 8.10 3.21
C GLU A 512 19.82 9.37 2.40
N GLY A 513 18.59 9.78 2.46
CA GLY A 513 18.07 10.99 1.86
C GLY A 513 16.61 11.18 2.27
N HIS A 514 16.28 12.36 2.78
CA HIS A 514 14.93 12.62 3.26
C HIS A 514 14.45 14.04 2.97
N LEU A 515 13.14 14.18 2.88
CA LEU A 515 12.40 15.43 2.75
C LEU A 515 11.66 15.73 4.04
N THR A 516 11.17 16.96 4.15
CA THR A 516 10.17 17.35 5.15
C THR A 516 8.88 17.70 4.43
N MET A 517 7.75 17.17 4.91
CA MET A 517 6.41 17.57 4.49
C MET A 517 5.79 18.50 5.53
N ARG A 518 5.00 19.46 5.07
CA ARG A 518 4.27 20.43 5.90
C ARG A 518 3.02 20.91 5.20
N LEU A 519 2.04 21.39 5.94
CA LEU A 519 0.91 22.11 5.38
C LEU A 519 1.32 23.51 4.96
N LYS A 520 0.97 23.90 3.72
CA LYS A 520 1.23 25.24 3.18
C LYS A 520 -0.06 25.80 2.56
N ARG A 521 -0.33 27.08 2.77
CA ARG A 521 -1.45 27.78 2.09
C ARG A 521 -1.22 27.74 0.59
N ARG A 522 -2.32 27.59 -0.17
CA ARG A 522 -2.29 27.70 -1.63
C ARG A 522 -2.16 29.17 -2.00
N TRP A 523 -1.30 29.50 -2.95
CA TRP A 523 -1.08 30.89 -3.35
C TRP A 523 -2.32 31.53 -4.00
N PHE A 524 -3.09 30.71 -4.76
CA PHE A 524 -4.30 31.15 -5.48
C PHE A 524 -5.59 30.91 -4.68
N TRP A 525 -5.54 30.22 -3.49
CA TRP A 525 -6.66 29.98 -2.61
C TRP A 525 -6.19 29.96 -1.16
N PRO A 526 -5.97 31.15 -0.55
CA PRO A 526 -5.28 31.25 0.76
C PRO A 526 -6.05 30.62 1.92
N PHE A 527 -7.37 30.38 1.76
CA PHE A 527 -8.20 29.71 2.77
C PHE A 527 -8.01 28.21 2.85
N SER A 528 -7.31 27.60 1.90
CA SER A 528 -7.02 26.16 1.93
C SER A 528 -5.53 25.88 2.02
N LYS A 529 -5.18 24.86 2.80
CA LYS A 529 -3.82 24.36 2.92
C LYS A 529 -3.68 23.04 2.18
N GLN A 530 -2.53 22.82 1.61
CA GLN A 530 -2.14 21.57 0.95
C GLN A 530 -0.82 21.06 1.50
N LEU A 531 -0.63 19.74 1.44
CA LEU A 531 0.65 19.13 1.75
C LEU A 531 1.71 19.63 0.75
N ALA A 532 2.85 20.04 1.25
CA ALA A 532 3.96 20.56 0.46
C ALA A 532 5.27 20.03 1.01
N THR A 533 6.28 19.89 0.14
CA THR A 533 7.62 19.43 0.50
C THR A 533 8.56 20.60 0.75
N SER A 534 9.52 20.40 1.65
CA SER A 534 10.64 21.31 1.96
C SER A 534 11.88 20.48 2.34
N GLY A 535 13.03 21.12 2.48
CA GLY A 535 14.31 20.49 2.81
C GLY A 535 15.24 20.38 1.61
N ALA A 536 16.29 19.56 1.74
CA ALA A 536 17.22 19.28 0.66
C ALA A 536 16.53 18.53 -0.48
N LYS A 537 16.98 18.77 -1.72
CA LYS A 537 16.49 17.99 -2.86
C LYS A 537 17.07 16.58 -2.77
N ILE A 538 16.21 15.57 -2.92
CA ILE A 538 16.66 14.22 -3.18
C ILE A 538 17.19 14.19 -4.62
N PRO A 539 18.37 13.58 -4.87
CA PRO A 539 18.89 13.47 -6.22
C PRO A 539 17.91 12.74 -7.13
N ALA A 540 17.56 13.37 -8.26
CA ALA A 540 16.75 12.72 -9.30
C ALA A 540 17.61 11.85 -10.24
N TYR A 541 18.93 11.98 -10.15
CA TYR A 541 19.91 11.32 -11.00
C TYR A 541 20.74 10.35 -10.18
N ILE A 542 20.74 9.09 -10.57
CA ILE A 542 21.56 8.02 -10.01
C ILE A 542 22.64 7.65 -11.05
N PRO A 543 23.92 8.06 -10.86
CA PRO A 543 24.97 7.87 -11.86
C PRO A 543 25.11 6.41 -12.32
N ALA A 544 25.18 5.46 -11.39
CA ALA A 544 25.34 4.04 -11.68
C ALA A 544 24.20 3.48 -12.54
N ALA A 545 22.93 3.80 -12.16
CA ALA A 545 21.76 3.36 -12.92
C ALA A 545 21.67 4.02 -14.30
N ASN A 546 22.04 5.29 -14.42
CA ASN A 546 22.06 6.00 -15.69
C ASN A 546 23.13 5.41 -16.66
N ASP A 547 24.33 5.11 -16.16
CA ASP A 547 25.40 4.46 -16.93
C ASP A 547 24.99 3.06 -17.38
N PHE A 548 24.35 2.29 -16.49
CA PHE A 548 23.76 0.99 -16.82
C PHE A 548 22.77 1.10 -17.99
N ALA A 549 21.77 2.00 -17.91
CA ALA A 549 20.78 2.17 -18.97
C ALA A 549 21.41 2.60 -20.31
N GLN A 550 22.44 3.46 -20.27
CA GLN A 550 23.14 3.88 -21.47
C GLN A 550 23.97 2.74 -22.11
N LYS A 551 24.68 1.95 -21.31
CA LYS A 551 25.44 0.79 -21.79
C LYS A 551 24.50 -0.25 -22.40
N ALA A 552 23.42 -0.58 -21.70
CA ALA A 552 22.38 -1.50 -22.16
C ALA A 552 21.74 -1.04 -23.48
N ALA A 553 21.38 0.24 -23.58
CA ALA A 553 20.80 0.79 -24.80
C ALA A 553 21.74 0.72 -26.00
N ARG A 554 23.04 0.98 -25.81
CA ARG A 554 24.04 0.90 -26.88
C ARG A 554 24.21 -0.55 -27.37
N ALA A 555 24.36 -1.49 -26.43
CA ALA A 555 24.64 -2.89 -26.76
C ALA A 555 23.44 -3.57 -27.44
N LEU A 556 22.21 -3.23 -27.03
CA LEU A 556 20.99 -3.89 -27.51
C LEU A 556 20.23 -3.08 -28.56
N GLY A 557 20.78 -1.96 -29.04
CA GLY A 557 20.17 -1.14 -30.10
C GLY A 557 18.95 -0.33 -29.68
N GLY A 558 18.79 -0.02 -28.39
CA GLY A 558 17.72 0.77 -27.84
C GLY A 558 18.00 2.27 -27.74
N VAL A 559 17.04 3.02 -27.20
CA VAL A 559 17.15 4.43 -26.83
C VAL A 559 16.95 4.54 -25.32
N PRO A 560 17.96 5.04 -24.57
CA PRO A 560 17.83 5.20 -23.14
C PRO A 560 16.86 6.34 -22.81
N MET A 561 16.01 6.17 -21.80
CA MET A 561 14.94 7.10 -21.46
C MET A 561 14.86 7.35 -19.96
N THR A 562 14.25 8.48 -19.60
CA THR A 562 13.92 8.87 -18.23
C THR A 562 12.60 9.65 -18.18
N SER A 563 12.15 9.98 -16.97
CA SER A 563 10.94 10.80 -16.81
C SER A 563 11.18 12.27 -17.19
N LEU A 564 10.18 12.90 -17.79
CA LEU A 564 10.20 14.35 -18.08
C LEU A 564 10.39 15.20 -16.82
N THR A 565 9.85 14.79 -15.68
CA THR A 565 9.98 15.52 -14.41
C THR A 565 11.44 15.55 -13.93
N GLU A 566 12.19 14.48 -14.18
CA GLU A 566 13.61 14.42 -13.86
C GLU A 566 14.41 15.43 -14.69
N ILE A 567 14.13 15.53 -15.99
CA ILE A 567 14.83 16.45 -16.89
C ILE A 567 14.43 17.90 -16.67
N LEU A 568 13.13 18.20 -16.74
CA LEU A 568 12.63 19.57 -16.76
C LEU A 568 12.63 20.22 -15.39
N LEU A 569 12.37 19.45 -14.33
CA LEU A 569 12.19 19.97 -12.97
C LEU A 569 13.30 19.54 -12.01
N ASN A 570 14.17 18.62 -12.42
CA ASN A 570 15.14 17.93 -11.56
C ASN A 570 14.46 17.35 -10.31
N VAL A 571 13.35 16.62 -10.53
CA VAL A 571 12.49 16.05 -9.50
C VAL A 571 12.34 14.55 -9.73
N PRO A 572 12.73 13.69 -8.76
CA PRO A 572 12.56 12.25 -8.88
C PRO A 572 11.09 11.85 -8.80
N MET A 573 10.78 10.70 -9.38
CA MET A 573 9.48 10.04 -9.27
C MET A 573 9.63 8.78 -8.41
N THR A 574 8.74 8.59 -7.44
CA THR A 574 8.76 7.44 -6.54
C THR A 574 7.37 6.81 -6.38
N ALA A 575 7.32 5.48 -6.28
CA ALA A 575 6.17 4.72 -5.81
C ALA A 575 6.29 4.37 -4.31
N HIS A 576 7.40 4.71 -3.65
CA HIS A 576 7.79 4.27 -2.31
C HIS A 576 7.96 5.46 -1.35
N CYS A 577 6.88 6.25 -1.15
CA CYS A 577 6.87 7.32 -0.15
C CYS A 577 6.77 6.71 1.25
N MET A 578 7.80 6.94 2.08
CA MET A 578 8.00 6.36 3.41
C MET A 578 8.31 7.44 4.44
N GLY A 579 8.22 7.10 5.73
CA GLY A 579 8.53 8.04 6.82
C GLY A 579 7.50 9.17 6.96
N GLY A 580 7.82 10.16 7.79
CA GLY A 580 6.97 11.30 8.11
C GLY A 580 6.10 11.13 9.36
N ALA A 581 5.83 9.89 9.79
CA ALA A 581 5.37 9.56 11.13
C ALA A 581 6.25 8.43 11.70
N ALA A 582 7.57 8.60 11.56
CA ALA A 582 8.56 7.57 11.78
C ALA A 582 8.59 7.07 13.24
N MET A 583 8.94 5.78 13.40
CA MET A 583 9.28 5.19 14.70
C MET A 583 10.53 5.83 15.25
N ALA A 584 10.56 6.10 16.56
CA ALA A 584 11.72 6.60 17.26
C ALA A 584 11.66 6.24 18.75
N ARG A 585 12.71 6.59 19.49
CA ARG A 585 12.78 6.36 20.94
C ARG A 585 11.81 7.25 21.70
N ASP A 586 11.64 8.48 21.26
CA ASP A 586 10.75 9.46 21.90
C ASP A 586 10.13 10.45 20.87
N ALA A 587 9.25 11.31 21.35
CA ALA A 587 8.50 12.26 20.54
C ALA A 587 9.37 13.41 19.94
N ARG A 588 10.61 13.61 20.37
CA ARG A 588 11.52 14.61 19.77
C ARG A 588 12.00 14.17 18.40
N ASP A 589 12.16 12.85 18.22
CA ASP A 589 12.74 12.26 17.01
C ASP A 589 11.75 11.55 16.11
N GLY A 590 10.58 11.15 16.62
CA GLY A 590 9.55 10.46 15.87
C GLY A 590 8.13 10.73 16.33
N VAL A 591 7.18 10.00 15.77
CA VAL A 591 5.75 10.15 16.05
C VAL A 591 5.22 8.95 16.82
N CYS A 592 5.83 7.79 16.64
CA CYS A 592 5.44 6.54 17.31
C CYS A 592 6.67 5.76 17.80
N ASP A 593 6.41 4.88 18.76
CA ASP A 593 7.40 3.96 19.30
C ASP A 593 7.65 2.75 18.39
N GLY A 594 8.54 1.82 18.81
CA GLY A 594 8.85 0.60 18.08
C GLY A 594 7.66 -0.36 17.87
N ARG A 595 6.56 -0.17 18.61
CA ARG A 595 5.30 -0.92 18.47
C ARG A 595 4.22 -0.15 17.69
N SER A 596 4.61 0.90 16.98
CA SER A 596 3.70 1.79 16.21
C SER A 596 2.68 2.56 17.06
N ARG A 597 2.82 2.65 18.39
CA ARG A 597 1.94 3.43 19.25
C ARG A 597 2.30 4.90 19.15
N VAL A 598 1.31 5.76 18.94
CA VAL A 598 1.51 7.23 18.82
C VAL A 598 1.84 7.81 20.19
N PHE A 599 2.95 8.53 20.31
CA PHE A 599 3.36 9.21 21.54
C PHE A 599 2.27 10.17 22.04
N GLY A 600 2.02 10.14 23.34
CA GLY A 600 1.03 10.98 24.00
C GLY A 600 -0.43 10.54 23.88
N TYR A 601 -0.72 9.41 23.20
CA TYR A 601 -2.08 8.89 23.02
C TYR A 601 -2.19 7.41 23.37
N ARG A 602 -3.34 7.01 23.93
CA ARG A 602 -3.69 5.63 24.25
C ARG A 602 -4.46 5.00 23.09
N ASN A 603 -4.24 3.72 22.82
CA ASN A 603 -4.93 2.96 21.78
C ASN A 603 -4.91 3.66 20.39
N MET A 604 -3.87 4.43 20.10
CA MET A 604 -3.67 5.10 18.83
C MET A 604 -2.39 4.59 18.17
N TYR A 605 -2.51 4.15 16.93
CA TYR A 605 -1.42 3.51 16.19
C TYR A 605 -1.26 4.15 14.82
N VAL A 606 -0.04 4.06 14.27
CA VAL A 606 0.23 4.32 12.85
C VAL A 606 0.78 3.04 12.24
N CYS A 607 0.06 2.45 11.27
CA CYS A 607 0.41 1.19 10.64
C CYS A 607 0.43 1.33 9.12
N ASP A 608 1.34 2.12 8.58
CA ASP A 608 1.57 2.24 7.13
C ASP A 608 3.01 2.65 6.82
N GLY A 609 3.31 2.99 5.57
CA GLY A 609 4.66 3.38 5.16
C GLY A 609 5.23 4.62 5.88
N SER A 610 4.42 5.40 6.60
CA SER A 610 4.90 6.57 7.33
C SER A 610 5.75 6.23 8.56
N VAL A 611 5.65 5.01 9.10
CA VAL A 611 6.44 4.57 10.26
C VAL A 611 7.87 4.18 9.92
N LEU A 612 8.17 3.96 8.64
CA LEU A 612 9.48 3.44 8.20
C LEU A 612 10.62 4.41 8.54
N GLY A 613 11.63 3.87 9.22
CA GLY A 613 12.73 4.63 9.80
C GLY A 613 13.95 4.81 8.88
N ALA A 614 14.06 4.05 7.78
CA ALA A 614 15.19 4.08 6.84
C ALA A 614 14.73 3.88 5.39
N ASN A 615 15.60 4.13 4.40
CA ASN A 615 15.42 3.68 3.02
C ASN A 615 15.68 2.17 2.94
N LEU A 616 14.75 1.43 2.35
CA LEU A 616 14.82 -0.03 2.31
C LEU A 616 15.71 -0.57 1.17
N GLY A 617 15.86 0.19 0.08
CA GLY A 617 16.52 -0.29 -1.14
C GLY A 617 15.71 -1.33 -1.92
N VAL A 618 14.52 -1.70 -1.42
CA VAL A 618 13.56 -2.62 -2.04
C VAL A 618 12.13 -2.10 -1.85
N ASN A 619 11.15 -2.77 -2.48
CA ASN A 619 9.72 -2.42 -2.39
C ASN A 619 9.22 -2.53 -0.94
N PRO A 620 8.56 -1.51 -0.37
CA PRO A 620 8.25 -1.44 1.06
C PRO A 620 7.03 -2.27 1.50
N SER A 621 6.23 -2.78 0.56
CA SER A 621 4.92 -3.37 0.86
C SER A 621 4.99 -4.54 1.86
N LEU A 622 5.97 -5.44 1.70
CA LEU A 622 6.15 -6.58 2.60
C LEU A 622 6.60 -6.11 4.00
N THR A 623 7.52 -5.14 4.07
CA THR A 623 7.99 -4.58 5.34
C THR A 623 6.87 -3.84 6.08
N ILE A 624 6.03 -3.08 5.39
CA ILE A 624 4.85 -2.44 5.99
C ILE A 624 3.90 -3.49 6.57
N THR A 625 3.66 -4.59 5.84
CA THR A 625 2.83 -5.71 6.31
C THR A 625 3.41 -6.34 7.55
N ALA A 626 4.71 -6.69 7.54
CA ALA A 626 5.38 -7.34 8.66
C ALA A 626 5.46 -6.44 9.91
N LEU A 627 5.68 -5.13 9.77
CA LEU A 627 5.65 -4.18 10.88
C LEU A 627 4.23 -4.00 11.45
N ALA A 628 3.20 -4.07 10.61
CA ALA A 628 1.81 -4.05 11.09
C ALA A 628 1.47 -5.35 11.84
N GLU A 629 1.96 -6.52 11.40
CA GLU A 629 1.87 -7.78 12.15
C GLU A 629 2.56 -7.65 13.51
N HIS A 630 3.77 -7.10 13.55
CA HIS A 630 4.49 -6.83 14.78
C HIS A 630 3.69 -5.90 15.70
N ALA A 631 3.21 -4.76 15.22
CA ALA A 631 2.44 -3.80 16.01
C ALA A 631 1.17 -4.45 16.60
N MET A 632 0.41 -5.17 15.77
CA MET A 632 -0.83 -5.80 16.19
C MET A 632 -0.62 -7.02 17.09
N SER A 633 0.54 -7.68 17.08
CA SER A 633 0.85 -8.78 18.01
C SER A 633 0.84 -8.31 19.47
N HIS A 634 1.18 -7.05 19.71
CA HIS A 634 1.22 -6.44 21.05
C HIS A 634 -0.16 -5.92 21.55
N VAL A 635 -1.20 -5.89 20.72
CA VAL A 635 -2.54 -5.55 21.16
C VAL A 635 -3.15 -6.79 21.85
N PRO A 636 -3.59 -6.72 23.12
CA PRO A 636 -4.16 -7.88 23.82
C PRO A 636 -5.50 -8.31 23.22
N ALA A 637 -5.98 -9.51 23.53
CA ALA A 637 -7.32 -9.97 23.12
C ALA A 637 -8.42 -9.20 23.85
N ALA A 638 -9.57 -9.00 23.22
CA ALA A 638 -10.67 -8.20 23.77
C ALA A 638 -11.20 -8.74 25.11
N ARG A 639 -11.14 -10.07 25.32
CA ARG A 639 -11.59 -10.74 26.55
C ARG A 639 -10.57 -10.61 27.70
N GLU A 640 -9.30 -10.38 27.40
CA GLU A 640 -8.21 -10.26 28.38
C GLU A 640 -8.05 -8.83 28.89
N GLN A 641 -8.54 -7.85 28.16
CA GLN A 641 -8.58 -6.47 28.59
C GLN A 641 -9.68 -6.28 29.66
N ARG A 642 -9.34 -6.50 30.93
CA ARG A 642 -10.02 -5.78 32.00
C ARG A 642 -9.69 -4.31 31.76
N TRP A 643 -10.72 -3.52 31.45
CA TRP A 643 -10.54 -2.10 31.23
C TRP A 643 -10.17 -1.43 32.55
N ASP A 644 -8.88 -1.41 32.85
CA ASP A 644 -8.33 -0.59 33.90
C ASP A 644 -7.88 0.73 33.27
N SER A 645 -8.58 1.81 33.59
CA SER A 645 -8.26 3.16 33.13
C SER A 645 -6.87 3.64 33.60
N THR A 646 -6.21 2.84 34.44
CA THR A 646 -4.90 3.12 35.02
C THR A 646 -3.77 2.31 34.39
N ALA A 647 -4.05 1.24 33.60
CA ALA A 647 -3.08 0.20 33.27
C ALA A 647 -2.13 0.53 32.10
N GLU A 648 -2.42 1.49 31.22
CA GLU A 648 -1.46 1.95 30.22
C GLU A 648 -1.14 3.42 30.40
N THR A 649 0.02 3.71 30.98
CA THR A 649 0.62 5.04 30.92
C THR A 649 0.84 5.40 29.45
N PRO A 650 0.42 6.59 28.97
CA PRO A 650 0.80 7.03 27.64
C PRO A 650 2.31 6.90 27.47
N VAL A 651 2.74 6.37 26.32
CA VAL A 651 4.18 6.35 26.02
C VAL A 651 4.65 7.80 26.13
N ALA A 652 5.66 8.05 26.96
CA ALA A 652 6.12 9.40 27.29
C ALA A 652 6.37 10.21 26.01
N ALA A 653 5.86 11.45 26.00
CA ALA A 653 5.98 12.35 24.86
C ALA A 653 7.41 12.87 24.70
#